data_ef3a2f7b8a3818a99da1077b9c33ddb1
#
_entry.id   ef3a2f7b8a3818a99da1077b9c33ddb1
#
_cell.length_a   1.000
_cell.length_b   1.000
_cell.length_c   1.000
_cell.angle_alpha   90.00
_cell.angle_beta   90.00
_cell.angle_gamma   90.00
#
_symmetry.space_group_name_H-M   'P 1'
#
loop_
_entity.id
_entity.type
_entity.pdbx_description
1 polymer ?
#
loop_
_entity_poly.entity_id
_entity_poly.type
_entity_poly.pdbx_seq_one_letter_code
_entity_poly.pdbx_strand_id
1 'polypeptide(L)'
;MVKVGKWIAKHKVLVLLIGLLLVIPSVIGIAETRVNYDLLSYLPDTLETVKGQDILVDEFGMGAFSMVIVENMDMKDVQKLEEKFSEVEHVKDVLWYDDVADITLPVEMVPEKYRKVFINGDATMMLVLFDNTTSSDTSMEAITELRKIANEQCFLSGMTGVVTDIKNIAMQELPIYVVIAAVLSLIVLELTSGSFVVPFLFLLSIGLAILYNLGSNVILGETSYITQALTAVLQLGVTMDYSIFLLNSYEENKKRFPGEKDRAMGHAIANTFKSVAGSSVTTVAGFVALCVMTFALGRDLGIVMAKGVIIGVICCVTILPALVLFFDKPIEKTQHKLLFARMDKPSAFITKHYKLWTVIFLVLLLPAIYGNNHTKIYYNIAESLPATLDCNIANDELEKTFAVGNIHMIMMDKNMDSKQKQQMLNDIDKVEGVKWSLGMNSLIGPTVPESMIPDDLKKIFKGDQYELAFVCSEYGSATDEVNAQLAEIDKIVKKYDNTAMVIGEAPLMKDLQDTTDADLVRVNVISIGAIFLIIMIIFKSISLPIILVAVIEFAIFVNMAIPYYQGISLPFVASIVIGAIQLGATVDYAILMTTRYQRERQHGKNKMEAISIAHKTSMPSIISSGLSFFAATFGVSCYSQVEMIGSICTLLARGAIISMVVVLFILPAMFMIFDKLICVTSIGFLGDKKAAKAK
;
A
#
# COMPACT_ATOMS: atom_id res chain seq x y z
N MET A 1 19.08 3.65 31.09
CA MET A 1 18.29 4.72 30.46
C MET A 1 18.43 6.07 31.14
N VAL A 2 18.22 6.24 32.48
CA VAL A 2 18.37 7.58 33.14
C VAL A 2 19.74 8.21 32.94
N LYS A 3 20.85 7.44 32.99
CA LYS A 3 22.20 7.96 32.70
C LYS A 3 22.33 8.45 31.25
N VAL A 4 21.79 7.70 30.30
CA VAL A 4 21.77 8.06 28.86
C VAL A 4 20.92 9.33 28.66
N GLY A 5 19.73 9.40 29.26
CA GLY A 5 18.88 10.59 29.17
C GLY A 5 19.53 11.85 29.75
N LYS A 6 20.24 11.74 30.89
CA LYS A 6 21.02 12.85 31.44
C LYS A 6 22.18 13.27 30.55
N TRP A 7 22.82 12.32 29.87
CA TRP A 7 23.89 12.61 28.92
C TRP A 7 23.37 13.39 27.71
N ILE A 8 22.24 12.94 27.12
CA ILE A 8 21.56 13.63 26.01
C ILE A 8 21.16 15.07 26.41
N ALA A 9 20.55 15.22 27.58
CA ALA A 9 20.15 16.54 28.09
C ALA A 9 21.35 17.48 28.25
N LYS A 10 22.48 16.97 28.79
CA LYS A 10 23.69 17.77 28.97
C LYS A 10 24.38 18.15 27.65
N HIS A 11 24.33 17.28 26.64
CA HIS A 11 25.00 17.44 25.34
C HIS A 11 23.99 17.76 24.20
N LYS A 12 22.89 18.45 24.50
CA LYS A 12 21.79 18.73 23.56
C LYS A 12 22.26 19.34 22.24
N VAL A 13 23.22 20.29 22.26
CA VAL A 13 23.75 20.93 21.05
C VAL A 13 24.50 19.91 20.18
N LEU A 14 25.29 19.03 20.77
CA LEU A 14 26.00 17.98 20.04
C LEU A 14 25.02 17.00 19.37
N VAL A 15 23.95 16.61 20.09
CA VAL A 15 22.90 15.73 19.55
C VAL A 15 22.20 16.36 18.36
N LEU A 16 21.89 17.66 18.43
CA LEU A 16 21.28 18.39 17.32
C LEU A 16 22.21 18.54 16.12
N LEU A 17 23.52 18.80 16.36
CA LEU A 17 24.52 18.85 15.30
C LEU A 17 24.70 17.51 14.59
N ILE A 18 24.75 16.40 15.33
CA ILE A 18 24.78 15.05 14.73
C ILE A 18 23.51 14.79 13.94
N GLY A 19 22.34 15.15 14.48
CA GLY A 19 21.07 15.04 13.74
C GLY A 19 21.11 15.82 12.42
N LEU A 20 21.59 17.06 12.44
CA LEU A 20 21.71 17.87 11.21
C LEU A 20 22.71 17.27 10.22
N LEU A 21 23.83 16.74 10.70
CA LEU A 21 24.84 16.10 9.84
C LEU A 21 24.28 14.85 9.12
N LEU A 22 23.41 14.08 9.77
CA LEU A 22 22.76 12.92 9.19
C LEU A 22 21.75 13.25 8.06
N VAL A 23 21.34 14.51 7.94
CA VAL A 23 20.48 14.94 6.82
C VAL A 23 21.21 14.81 5.48
N ILE A 24 22.53 15.09 5.45
CA ILE A 24 23.31 15.06 4.20
C ILE A 24 23.28 13.67 3.54
N PRO A 25 23.72 12.58 4.21
CA PRO A 25 23.64 11.25 3.61
C PRO A 25 22.19 10.80 3.35
N SER A 26 21.22 11.29 4.13
CA SER A 26 19.82 10.95 3.89
C SER A 26 19.28 11.55 2.60
N VAL A 27 19.62 12.81 2.30
CA VAL A 27 19.21 13.45 1.02
C VAL A 27 19.87 12.76 -0.17
N ILE A 28 21.13 12.38 -0.06
CA ILE A 28 21.83 11.61 -1.10
C ILE A 28 21.13 10.26 -1.30
N GLY A 29 20.83 9.54 -0.21
CA GLY A 29 20.16 8.25 -0.30
C GLY A 29 18.75 8.32 -0.89
N ILE A 30 17.99 9.40 -0.64
CA ILE A 30 16.69 9.61 -1.30
C ILE A 30 16.88 9.76 -2.81
N ALA A 31 17.87 10.54 -3.24
CA ALA A 31 18.13 10.76 -4.66
C ALA A 31 18.61 9.50 -5.41
N GLU A 32 19.32 8.61 -4.73
CA GLU A 32 19.86 7.37 -5.31
C GLU A 32 18.86 6.19 -5.21
N THR A 33 17.83 6.28 -4.39
CA THR A 33 16.82 5.21 -4.27
C THR A 33 15.88 5.24 -5.47
N ARG A 34 15.84 4.16 -6.26
CA ARG A 34 14.90 4.01 -7.37
C ARG A 34 13.48 3.84 -6.83
N VAL A 35 12.51 4.48 -7.50
CA VAL A 35 11.08 4.29 -7.22
C VAL A 35 10.46 3.45 -8.33
N ASN A 36 9.86 2.34 -7.97
CA ASN A 36 9.18 1.45 -8.88
C ASN A 36 7.68 1.76 -8.91
N TYR A 37 7.16 2.01 -10.11
CA TYR A 37 5.76 2.39 -10.35
C TYR A 37 4.91 1.24 -10.87
N ASP A 38 5.52 0.11 -11.26
CA ASP A 38 4.84 -1.08 -11.73
C ASP A 38 4.61 -2.07 -10.59
N LEU A 39 3.35 -2.25 -10.21
CA LEU A 39 2.98 -3.18 -9.13
C LEU A 39 3.11 -4.65 -9.56
N LEU A 40 2.98 -4.96 -10.83
CA LEU A 40 3.07 -6.34 -11.31
C LEU A 40 4.50 -6.89 -11.18
N SER A 41 5.52 -6.02 -11.20
CA SER A 41 6.91 -6.40 -10.97
C SER A 41 7.22 -6.90 -9.54
N TYR A 42 6.26 -6.76 -8.59
CA TYR A 42 6.36 -7.32 -7.25
C TYR A 42 5.80 -8.74 -7.11
N LEU A 43 5.31 -9.33 -8.20
CA LEU A 43 4.91 -10.74 -8.22
C LEU A 43 6.12 -11.67 -8.07
N PRO A 44 5.94 -12.86 -7.49
CA PRO A 44 7.04 -13.81 -7.31
C PRO A 44 7.61 -14.33 -8.63
N ASP A 45 8.94 -14.39 -8.75
CA ASP A 45 9.65 -14.96 -9.91
C ASP A 45 9.36 -16.44 -10.16
N THR A 46 8.67 -17.11 -9.23
CA THR A 46 8.29 -18.52 -9.35
C THR A 46 7.09 -18.74 -10.26
N LEU A 47 6.29 -17.71 -10.51
CA LEU A 47 5.10 -17.77 -11.37
C LEU A 47 5.48 -17.97 -12.83
N GLU A 48 4.67 -18.74 -13.57
CA GLU A 48 4.89 -18.96 -14.99
C GLU A 48 4.76 -17.68 -15.81
N THR A 49 3.85 -16.81 -15.44
CA THR A 49 3.63 -15.51 -16.09
C THR A 49 4.83 -14.59 -15.96
N VAL A 50 5.47 -14.54 -14.78
CA VAL A 50 6.68 -13.73 -14.56
C VAL A 50 7.87 -14.31 -15.31
N LYS A 51 8.08 -15.64 -15.24
CA LYS A 51 9.13 -16.32 -16.00
C LYS A 51 8.96 -16.13 -17.52
N GLY A 52 7.72 -16.21 -18.00
CA GLY A 52 7.43 -15.99 -19.41
C GLY A 52 7.73 -14.56 -19.83
N GLN A 53 7.54 -13.58 -18.95
CA GLN A 53 7.90 -12.19 -19.23
C GLN A 53 9.42 -12.00 -19.31
N ASP A 54 10.19 -12.66 -18.46
CA ASP A 54 11.65 -12.64 -18.54
C ASP A 54 12.15 -13.27 -19.85
N ILE A 55 11.57 -14.41 -20.24
CA ILE A 55 11.90 -15.07 -21.54
C ILE A 55 11.50 -14.18 -22.72
N LEU A 56 10.39 -13.44 -22.61
CA LEU A 56 9.95 -12.51 -23.65
C LEU A 56 10.99 -11.40 -23.87
N VAL A 57 11.60 -10.90 -22.81
CA VAL A 57 12.70 -9.94 -22.88
C VAL A 57 13.96 -10.59 -23.46
N ASP A 58 14.36 -11.73 -22.93
CA ASP A 58 15.66 -12.36 -23.24
C ASP A 58 15.71 -12.95 -24.64
N GLU A 59 14.67 -13.67 -25.07
CA GLU A 59 14.66 -14.36 -26.39
C GLU A 59 14.05 -13.51 -27.51
N PHE A 60 13.01 -12.75 -27.22
CA PHE A 60 12.32 -11.95 -28.22
C PHE A 60 12.73 -10.49 -28.19
N GLY A 61 13.43 -10.05 -27.13
CA GLY A 61 13.80 -8.65 -26.88
C GLY A 61 12.57 -7.74 -26.79
N MET A 62 11.44 -8.27 -26.35
CA MET A 62 10.17 -7.57 -26.17
C MET A 62 9.86 -7.52 -24.67
N GLY A 63 10.09 -6.38 -24.03
CA GLY A 63 9.84 -6.22 -22.59
C GLY A 63 8.46 -5.71 -22.27
N ALA A 64 7.90 -4.89 -23.16
CA ALA A 64 6.58 -4.29 -23.01
C ALA A 64 6.00 -3.99 -24.39
N PHE A 65 4.70 -3.71 -24.44
CA PHE A 65 4.02 -3.24 -25.64
C PHE A 65 2.94 -2.23 -25.31
N SER A 66 2.57 -1.43 -26.32
CA SER A 66 1.43 -0.52 -26.29
C SER A 66 0.63 -0.65 -27.58
N MET A 67 -0.69 -0.53 -27.47
CA MET A 67 -1.57 -0.47 -28.62
C MET A 67 -1.86 1.00 -28.93
N VAL A 68 -1.68 1.39 -30.16
CA VAL A 68 -1.97 2.75 -30.62
C VAL A 68 -3.14 2.70 -31.60
N ILE A 69 -4.22 3.36 -31.27
CA ILE A 69 -5.37 3.54 -32.12
C ILE A 69 -5.22 4.88 -32.85
N VAL A 70 -5.38 4.88 -34.14
CA VAL A 70 -5.39 6.09 -34.96
C VAL A 70 -6.72 6.19 -35.68
N GLU A 71 -7.42 7.31 -35.49
CA GLU A 71 -8.75 7.53 -36.02
C GLU A 71 -8.78 8.62 -37.09
N ASN A 72 -9.59 8.43 -38.12
CA ASN A 72 -9.85 9.44 -39.15
C ASN A 72 -8.58 10.00 -39.83
N MET A 73 -7.53 9.19 -40.00
CA MET A 73 -6.30 9.56 -40.65
C MET A 73 -6.12 8.76 -41.95
N ASP A 74 -5.57 9.42 -43.01
CA ASP A 74 -5.26 8.74 -44.27
C ASP A 74 -4.15 7.71 -44.03
N MET A 75 -4.23 6.51 -44.65
CA MET A 75 -3.28 5.41 -44.51
C MET A 75 -1.82 5.82 -44.78
N LYS A 76 -1.60 6.75 -45.74
CA LYS A 76 -0.26 7.28 -46.00
C LYS A 76 0.30 8.14 -44.91
N ASP A 77 -0.57 8.85 -44.18
CA ASP A 77 -0.16 9.67 -43.02
C ASP A 77 0.02 8.79 -41.77
N VAL A 78 -0.75 7.71 -41.68
CA VAL A 78 -0.55 6.66 -40.66
C VAL A 78 0.82 5.97 -40.86
N GLN A 79 1.22 5.64 -42.12
CA GLN A 79 2.54 5.08 -42.42
C GLN A 79 3.68 6.03 -41.98
N LYS A 80 3.56 7.32 -42.27
CA LYS A 80 4.54 8.30 -41.81
C LYS A 80 4.60 8.42 -40.28
N LEU A 81 3.46 8.21 -39.62
CA LEU A 81 3.40 8.20 -38.17
C LEU A 81 4.10 6.97 -37.60
N GLU A 82 3.89 5.81 -38.19
CA GLU A 82 4.54 4.55 -37.85
C GLU A 82 6.05 4.65 -38.02
N GLU A 83 6.55 5.20 -39.17
CA GLU A 83 7.98 5.47 -39.41
C GLU A 83 8.56 6.35 -38.28
N LYS A 84 7.85 7.41 -37.84
CA LYS A 84 8.29 8.26 -36.73
C LYS A 84 8.29 7.55 -35.39
N PHE A 85 7.33 6.69 -35.15
CA PHE A 85 7.26 5.89 -33.93
C PHE A 85 8.41 4.89 -33.85
N SER A 86 8.77 4.28 -34.98
CA SER A 86 9.92 3.34 -35.09
C SER A 86 11.26 4.03 -34.85
N GLU A 87 11.38 5.35 -35.12
CA GLU A 87 12.59 6.14 -34.84
C GLU A 87 12.77 6.54 -33.38
N VAL A 88 11.76 6.34 -32.52
CA VAL A 88 11.84 6.68 -31.11
C VAL A 88 12.80 5.73 -30.39
N GLU A 89 13.73 6.27 -29.61
CA GLU A 89 14.67 5.48 -28.82
C GLU A 89 13.92 4.53 -27.86
N HIS A 90 14.37 3.28 -27.77
CA HIS A 90 13.74 2.20 -26.99
C HIS A 90 12.42 1.66 -27.55
N VAL A 91 11.93 2.14 -28.69
CA VAL A 91 10.97 1.43 -29.51
C VAL A 91 11.73 0.40 -30.32
N LYS A 92 11.40 -0.87 -30.14
CA LYS A 92 12.03 -1.96 -30.84
C LYS A 92 11.45 -2.13 -32.26
N ASP A 93 10.14 -2.10 -32.36
CA ASP A 93 9.40 -2.33 -33.58
C ASP A 93 7.99 -1.77 -33.48
N VAL A 94 7.38 -1.45 -34.60
CA VAL A 94 5.96 -1.04 -34.66
C VAL A 94 5.30 -1.95 -35.69
N LEU A 95 4.33 -2.72 -35.26
CA LEU A 95 3.56 -3.61 -36.08
C LEU A 95 2.28 -2.94 -36.53
N TRP A 96 2.12 -2.85 -37.83
CA TRP A 96 0.93 -2.29 -38.41
C TRP A 96 0.44 -3.12 -39.62
N TYR A 97 -0.57 -2.64 -40.28
CA TYR A 97 -1.22 -3.26 -41.43
C TYR A 97 -0.27 -3.48 -42.63
N ASP A 98 0.71 -2.60 -42.88
CA ASP A 98 1.64 -2.67 -43.99
C ASP A 98 2.68 -3.82 -43.86
N ASP A 99 2.93 -4.33 -42.67
CA ASP A 99 3.69 -5.56 -42.43
C ASP A 99 2.98 -6.81 -42.98
N VAL A 100 1.68 -6.75 -43.17
CA VAL A 100 0.85 -7.89 -43.59
C VAL A 100 0.36 -7.73 -45.01
N ALA A 101 0.08 -6.49 -45.44
CA ALA A 101 -0.45 -6.20 -46.77
C ALA A 101 -0.01 -4.81 -47.26
N ASP A 102 0.31 -4.68 -48.54
CA ASP A 102 0.61 -3.38 -49.13
C ASP A 102 -0.56 -2.41 -49.01
N ILE A 103 -0.32 -1.22 -48.46
CA ILE A 103 -1.34 -0.17 -48.25
C ILE A 103 -2.03 0.32 -49.51
N THR A 104 -1.47 0.03 -50.67
CA THR A 104 -2.06 0.35 -51.98
C THR A 104 -3.12 -0.65 -52.42
N LEU A 105 -3.21 -1.80 -51.77
CA LEU A 105 -4.25 -2.79 -52.01
C LEU A 105 -5.58 -2.34 -51.36
N PRO A 106 -6.72 -2.49 -52.09
CA PRO A 106 -8.00 -2.30 -51.45
C PRO A 106 -8.17 -3.18 -50.20
N VAL A 107 -8.57 -2.60 -49.10
CA VAL A 107 -8.70 -3.27 -47.79
C VAL A 107 -9.59 -4.51 -47.85
N GLU A 108 -10.57 -4.53 -48.79
CA GLU A 108 -11.49 -5.65 -49.06
C GLU A 108 -10.80 -6.88 -49.67
N MET A 109 -9.59 -6.73 -50.24
CA MET A 109 -8.82 -7.83 -50.78
C MET A 109 -8.01 -8.60 -49.72
N VAL A 110 -7.82 -8.00 -48.55
CA VAL A 110 -7.13 -8.65 -47.45
C VAL A 110 -8.12 -9.56 -46.72
N PRO A 111 -7.71 -10.81 -46.36
CA PRO A 111 -8.59 -11.71 -45.62
C PRO A 111 -9.13 -11.08 -44.35
N GLU A 112 -10.44 -11.27 -44.11
CA GLU A 112 -11.17 -10.63 -43.01
C GLU A 112 -10.50 -10.86 -41.63
N LYS A 113 -9.88 -12.00 -41.43
CA LYS A 113 -9.17 -12.36 -40.19
C LYS A 113 -8.05 -11.35 -39.86
N TYR A 114 -7.29 -10.88 -40.85
CA TYR A 114 -6.18 -9.93 -40.65
C TYR A 114 -6.66 -8.49 -40.64
N ARG A 115 -7.62 -8.20 -41.52
CA ARG A 115 -8.22 -6.86 -41.56
C ARG A 115 -8.79 -6.44 -40.24
N LYS A 116 -9.56 -7.31 -39.55
CA LYS A 116 -10.18 -7.04 -38.28
C LYS A 116 -9.18 -6.79 -37.13
N VAL A 117 -7.96 -7.23 -37.24
CA VAL A 117 -6.92 -6.97 -36.23
C VAL A 117 -6.47 -5.51 -36.29
N PHE A 118 -6.28 -4.98 -37.52
CA PHE A 118 -5.65 -3.68 -37.71
C PHE A 118 -6.63 -2.57 -38.12
N ILE A 119 -7.79 -2.89 -38.67
CA ILE A 119 -8.70 -1.90 -39.24
C ILE A 119 -10.15 -2.15 -38.81
N ASN A 120 -10.78 -1.11 -38.29
CA ASN A 120 -12.24 -1.10 -38.03
C ASN A 120 -12.84 0.26 -38.44
N GLY A 121 -13.60 0.29 -39.54
CA GLY A 121 -14.13 1.54 -40.11
C GLY A 121 -13.03 2.50 -40.52
N ASP A 122 -13.05 3.71 -39.97
CA ASP A 122 -12.07 4.76 -40.23
C ASP A 122 -10.91 4.75 -39.18
N ALA A 123 -10.86 3.73 -38.33
CA ALA A 123 -9.82 3.57 -37.31
C ALA A 123 -8.85 2.45 -37.70
N THR A 124 -7.57 2.65 -37.37
CA THR A 124 -6.54 1.64 -37.47
C THR A 124 -5.77 1.48 -36.18
N MET A 125 -5.24 0.27 -35.92
CA MET A 125 -4.50 -0.07 -34.72
C MET A 125 -3.07 -0.47 -35.07
N MET A 126 -2.11 0.03 -34.31
CA MET A 126 -0.69 -0.38 -34.34
C MET A 126 -0.33 -1.02 -33.00
N LEU A 127 0.62 -1.94 -33.04
CA LEU A 127 1.25 -2.51 -31.85
C LEU A 127 2.69 -2.01 -31.77
N VAL A 128 2.99 -1.18 -30.78
CA VAL A 128 4.34 -0.67 -30.51
C VAL A 128 5.02 -1.57 -29.48
N LEU A 129 6.16 -2.13 -29.84
CA LEU A 129 6.97 -3.02 -29.02
C LEU A 129 8.16 -2.26 -28.43
N PHE A 130 8.44 -2.45 -27.13
CA PHE A 130 9.56 -1.84 -26.43
C PHE A 130 10.64 -2.87 -26.13
N ASP A 131 11.90 -2.44 -26.14
CA ASP A 131 13.07 -3.28 -25.85
C ASP A 131 13.21 -3.66 -24.37
N ASN A 132 12.59 -2.88 -23.45
CA ASN A 132 12.66 -3.05 -22.01
C ASN A 132 11.29 -3.32 -21.40
N THR A 133 11.29 -3.74 -20.11
CA THR A 133 10.07 -4.03 -19.36
C THR A 133 9.22 -2.79 -19.09
N THR A 134 7.95 -2.98 -18.76
CA THR A 134 6.98 -1.93 -18.39
C THR A 134 7.48 -1.03 -17.27
N SER A 135 8.21 -1.58 -16.30
CA SER A 135 8.76 -0.85 -15.14
C SER A 135 10.06 -0.09 -15.46
N SER A 136 10.60 -0.22 -16.67
CA SER A 136 11.84 0.46 -17.06
C SER A 136 11.62 1.96 -17.27
N ASP A 137 12.56 2.78 -16.78
CA ASP A 137 12.54 4.22 -17.06
C ASP A 137 12.61 4.50 -18.57
N THR A 138 13.34 3.68 -19.34
CA THR A 138 13.48 3.83 -20.79
C THR A 138 12.15 3.59 -21.53
N SER A 139 11.36 2.59 -21.13
CA SER A 139 10.03 2.36 -21.72
C SER A 139 9.05 3.49 -21.41
N MET A 140 9.11 4.06 -20.19
CA MET A 140 8.31 5.23 -19.82
C MET A 140 8.73 6.51 -20.55
N GLU A 141 10.02 6.67 -20.82
CA GLU A 141 10.53 7.77 -21.67
C GLU A 141 10.06 7.62 -23.11
N ALA A 142 10.13 6.40 -23.68
CA ALA A 142 9.62 6.13 -25.00
C ALA A 142 8.14 6.47 -25.16
N ILE A 143 7.27 6.06 -24.20
CA ILE A 143 5.84 6.46 -24.18
C ILE A 143 5.68 7.97 -24.17
N THR A 144 6.50 8.67 -23.38
CA THR A 144 6.44 10.13 -23.28
C THR A 144 6.81 10.79 -24.62
N GLU A 145 7.79 10.27 -25.34
CA GLU A 145 8.17 10.76 -26.68
C GLU A 145 7.12 10.40 -27.74
N LEU A 146 6.58 9.17 -27.70
CA LEU A 146 5.48 8.76 -28.58
C LEU A 146 4.27 9.68 -28.45
N ARG A 147 3.89 10.06 -27.21
CA ARG A 147 2.79 11.00 -26.94
C ARG A 147 3.05 12.41 -27.49
N LYS A 148 4.31 12.84 -27.60
CA LYS A 148 4.65 14.14 -28.23
C LYS A 148 4.52 14.11 -29.74
N ILE A 149 4.75 12.94 -30.37
CA ILE A 149 4.60 12.73 -31.81
C ILE A 149 3.13 12.51 -32.16
N ALA A 150 2.40 11.83 -31.29
CA ALA A 150 0.96 11.60 -31.42
C ALA A 150 0.17 12.92 -31.42
N ASN A 151 -0.94 12.93 -32.18
CA ASN A 151 -1.87 14.04 -32.22
C ASN A 151 -3.20 13.65 -31.57
N GLU A 152 -4.20 14.53 -31.63
CA GLU A 152 -5.55 14.30 -31.05
C GLU A 152 -6.31 13.10 -31.64
N GLN A 153 -5.83 12.51 -32.76
CA GLN A 153 -6.40 11.34 -33.43
C GLN A 153 -5.75 10.04 -32.94
N CYS A 154 -4.74 10.09 -32.07
CA CYS A 154 -3.94 8.95 -31.65
C CYS A 154 -4.15 8.67 -30.15
N PHE A 155 -4.49 7.44 -29.80
CA PHE A 155 -4.75 6.98 -28.45
C PHE A 155 -3.78 5.86 -28.10
N LEU A 156 -2.87 6.10 -27.12
CA LEU A 156 -1.84 5.15 -26.72
C LEU A 156 -2.31 4.38 -25.48
N SER A 157 -2.73 3.15 -25.67
CA SER A 157 -3.22 2.22 -24.66
C SER A 157 -2.13 1.24 -24.19
N GLY A 158 -2.35 0.57 -23.07
CA GLY A 158 -1.51 -0.49 -22.52
C GLY A 158 -0.83 -0.14 -21.22
N MET A 159 -0.29 -1.17 -20.52
CA MET A 159 0.23 -1.05 -19.15
C MET A 159 1.40 -0.05 -19.04
N THR A 160 2.24 0.08 -20.07
CA THR A 160 3.36 1.06 -20.06
C THR A 160 2.84 2.50 -19.96
N GLY A 161 1.73 2.81 -20.64
CA GLY A 161 1.04 4.10 -20.50
C GLY A 161 0.49 4.33 -19.10
N VAL A 162 -0.15 3.30 -18.51
CA VAL A 162 -0.68 3.33 -17.14
C VAL A 162 0.43 3.59 -16.12
N VAL A 163 1.54 2.86 -16.19
CA VAL A 163 2.69 3.03 -15.27
C VAL A 163 3.33 4.41 -15.43
N THR A 164 3.42 4.93 -16.67
CA THR A 164 3.92 6.29 -16.94
C THR A 164 3.02 7.35 -16.30
N ASP A 165 1.71 7.21 -16.40
CA ASP A 165 0.77 8.14 -15.80
C ASP A 165 0.78 8.08 -14.27
N ILE A 166 0.90 6.87 -13.68
CA ILE A 166 1.13 6.69 -12.24
C ILE A 166 2.39 7.45 -11.80
N LYS A 167 3.51 7.29 -12.52
CA LYS A 167 4.79 7.99 -12.23
C LYS A 167 4.58 9.50 -12.22
N ASN A 168 3.96 10.04 -13.26
CA ASN A 168 3.77 11.47 -13.42
C ASN A 168 2.91 12.06 -12.30
N ILE A 169 1.79 11.41 -11.94
CA ILE A 169 0.92 11.86 -10.85
C ILE A 169 1.64 11.71 -9.51
N ALA A 170 2.24 10.55 -9.22
CA ALA A 170 2.90 10.29 -7.96
C ALA A 170 4.03 11.29 -7.69
N MET A 171 4.84 11.63 -8.69
CA MET A 171 5.92 12.63 -8.57
C MET A 171 5.40 14.02 -8.24
N GLN A 172 4.23 14.41 -8.80
CA GLN A 172 3.61 15.71 -8.53
C GLN A 172 2.94 15.76 -7.16
N GLU A 173 2.26 14.68 -6.76
CA GLU A 173 1.43 14.66 -5.56
C GLU A 173 2.21 14.37 -4.27
N LEU A 174 3.30 13.59 -4.33
CA LEU A 174 4.04 13.16 -3.14
C LEU A 174 4.54 14.32 -2.25
N PRO A 175 5.13 15.41 -2.77
CA PRO A 175 5.49 16.56 -1.95
C PRO A 175 4.28 17.24 -1.29
N ILE A 176 3.15 17.27 -2.01
CA ILE A 176 1.92 17.88 -1.54
C ILE A 176 1.30 17.06 -0.40
N TYR A 177 1.34 15.73 -0.48
CA TYR A 177 0.89 14.85 0.60
C TYR A 177 1.61 15.16 1.92
N VAL A 178 2.94 15.31 1.86
CA VAL A 178 3.75 15.62 3.05
C VAL A 178 3.35 16.97 3.65
N VAL A 179 3.15 17.98 2.81
CA VAL A 179 2.76 19.33 3.26
C VAL A 179 1.36 19.30 3.89
N ILE A 180 0.38 18.69 3.22
CA ILE A 180 -0.99 18.59 3.73
C ILE A 180 -1.01 17.84 5.08
N ALA A 181 -0.35 16.68 5.14
CA ALA A 181 -0.27 15.88 6.36
C ALA A 181 0.39 16.67 7.52
N ALA A 182 1.47 17.40 7.23
CA ALA A 182 2.15 18.22 8.23
C ALA A 182 1.28 19.39 8.72
N VAL A 183 0.62 20.11 7.81
CA VAL A 183 -0.25 21.25 8.16
C VAL A 183 -1.45 20.81 8.98
N LEU A 184 -2.16 19.75 8.56
CA LEU A 184 -3.33 19.26 9.31
C LEU A 184 -2.92 18.68 10.68
N SER A 185 -1.80 17.97 10.75
CA SER A 185 -1.24 17.49 12.02
C SER A 185 -0.85 18.64 12.94
N LEU A 186 -0.25 19.71 12.38
CA LEU A 186 0.08 20.92 13.14
C LEU A 186 -1.17 21.53 13.77
N ILE A 187 -2.25 21.70 13.01
CA ILE A 187 -3.52 22.24 13.51
C ILE A 187 -4.05 21.41 14.68
N VAL A 188 -4.09 20.07 14.54
CA VAL A 188 -4.58 19.18 15.60
C VAL A 188 -3.67 19.25 16.84
N LEU A 189 -2.36 19.28 16.63
CA LEU A 189 -1.41 19.40 17.75
C LEU A 189 -1.52 20.74 18.47
N GLU A 190 -1.75 21.85 17.76
CA GLU A 190 -1.98 23.15 18.38
C GLU A 190 -3.21 23.15 19.28
N LEU A 191 -4.27 22.45 18.88
CA LEU A 191 -5.48 22.32 19.68
C LEU A 191 -5.31 21.41 20.93
N THR A 192 -4.35 20.46 20.85
CA THR A 192 -4.17 19.43 21.88
C THR A 192 -2.93 19.62 22.76
N SER A 193 -1.98 20.47 22.36
CA SER A 193 -0.79 20.81 23.15
C SER A 193 -1.01 22.06 24.02
N GLY A 194 -0.16 22.27 25.00
CA GLY A 194 -0.24 23.43 25.91
C GLY A 194 0.69 24.58 25.54
N SER A 195 1.32 24.58 24.36
CA SER A 195 2.23 25.63 23.90
C SER A 195 2.30 25.65 22.38
N PHE A 196 2.25 26.83 21.78
CA PHE A 196 2.34 26.99 20.31
C PHE A 196 3.68 26.56 19.68
N VAL A 197 4.75 26.47 20.45
CA VAL A 197 6.06 26.05 19.93
C VAL A 197 6.21 24.53 19.86
N VAL A 198 5.56 23.81 20.77
CA VAL A 198 5.72 22.36 20.90
C VAL A 198 5.35 21.58 19.63
N PRO A 199 4.22 21.85 18.96
CA PRO A 199 3.85 21.18 17.72
C PRO A 199 4.91 21.27 16.61
N PHE A 200 5.51 22.44 16.46
CA PHE A 200 6.61 22.63 15.48
C PHE A 200 7.84 21.78 15.81
N LEU A 201 8.19 21.64 17.11
CA LEU A 201 9.30 20.79 17.52
C LEU A 201 9.02 19.30 17.28
N PHE A 202 7.76 18.88 17.47
CA PHE A 202 7.34 17.52 17.16
C PHE A 202 7.46 17.24 15.67
N LEU A 203 6.89 18.10 14.83
CA LEU A 203 6.96 17.96 13.37
C LEU A 203 8.41 18.02 12.86
N LEU A 204 9.26 18.86 13.43
CA LEU A 204 10.67 18.92 13.07
C LEU A 204 11.40 17.61 13.42
N SER A 205 11.18 17.07 14.62
CA SER A 205 11.78 15.80 15.05
C SER A 205 11.30 14.62 14.20
N ILE A 206 10.00 14.56 13.89
CA ILE A 206 9.41 13.51 13.06
C ILE A 206 9.84 13.67 11.60
N GLY A 207 9.90 14.89 11.07
CA GLY A 207 10.40 15.18 9.74
C GLY A 207 11.84 14.72 9.53
N LEU A 208 12.72 14.91 10.52
CA LEU A 208 14.07 14.36 10.50
C LEU A 208 14.05 12.82 10.51
N ALA A 209 13.17 12.21 11.30
CA ALA A 209 13.03 10.75 11.31
C ALA A 209 12.53 10.19 9.97
N ILE A 210 11.62 10.89 9.29
CA ILE A 210 11.14 10.54 7.94
C ILE A 210 12.29 10.65 6.94
N LEU A 211 13.06 11.74 6.96
CA LEU A 211 14.21 11.94 6.08
C LEU A 211 15.25 10.82 6.26
N TYR A 212 15.56 10.43 7.50
CA TYR A 212 16.51 9.33 7.76
C TYR A 212 15.96 7.99 7.30
N ASN A 213 14.65 7.77 7.44
CA ASN A 213 14.00 6.55 6.97
C ASN A 213 14.05 6.45 5.44
N LEU A 214 13.60 7.48 4.74
CA LEU A 214 13.62 7.51 3.28
C LEU A 214 15.05 7.44 2.73
N GLY A 215 15.98 8.21 3.31
CA GLY A 215 17.38 8.18 2.87
C GLY A 215 18.08 6.85 3.07
N SER A 216 17.71 6.09 4.10
CA SER A 216 18.28 4.74 4.31
C SER A 216 17.65 3.67 3.40
N ASN A 217 16.66 4.00 2.56
CA ASN A 217 16.10 3.07 1.57
C ASN A 217 17.09 2.74 0.44
N VAL A 218 18.12 3.54 0.23
CA VAL A 218 19.21 3.23 -0.71
C VAL A 218 19.82 1.84 -0.49
N ILE A 219 19.79 1.33 0.75
CA ILE A 219 20.25 -0.03 1.10
C ILE A 219 19.36 -1.11 0.47
N LEU A 220 18.08 -0.79 0.20
CA LEU A 220 17.12 -1.69 -0.43
C LEU A 220 17.22 -1.68 -1.97
N GLY A 221 17.88 -0.65 -2.55
CA GLY A 221 18.03 -0.44 -3.97
C GLY A 221 16.81 0.25 -4.61
N GLU A 222 15.63 -0.32 -4.44
CA GLU A 222 14.38 0.27 -4.93
C GLU A 222 13.26 0.19 -3.89
N THR A 223 12.24 1.01 -4.06
CA THR A 223 11.00 1.01 -3.26
C THR A 223 9.79 1.32 -4.14
N SER A 224 8.62 0.75 -3.80
CA SER A 224 7.37 1.08 -4.48
C SER A 224 6.96 2.54 -4.23
N TYR A 225 6.33 3.16 -5.24
CA TYR A 225 5.71 4.48 -5.10
C TYR A 225 4.66 4.52 -3.97
N ILE A 226 3.92 3.42 -3.76
CA ILE A 226 2.97 3.30 -2.65
C ILE A 226 3.70 3.34 -1.31
N THR A 227 4.79 2.58 -1.17
CA THR A 227 5.63 2.59 0.04
C THR A 227 6.20 3.98 0.30
N GLN A 228 6.68 4.66 -0.73
CA GLN A 228 7.24 6.00 -0.59
C GLN A 228 6.19 7.02 -0.13
N ALA A 229 5.01 7.02 -0.76
CA ALA A 229 3.90 7.90 -0.40
C ALA A 229 3.39 7.65 1.03
N LEU A 230 3.14 6.39 1.37
CA LEU A 230 2.62 6.02 2.67
C LEU A 230 3.64 6.21 3.79
N THR A 231 4.94 6.01 3.55
CA THR A 231 5.99 6.13 4.58
C THR A 231 5.97 7.49 5.23
N ALA A 232 5.94 8.57 4.45
CA ALA A 232 5.96 9.92 4.98
C ALA A 232 4.71 10.22 5.84
N VAL A 233 3.54 9.83 5.35
CA VAL A 233 2.24 10.10 5.98
C VAL A 233 2.03 9.24 7.23
N LEU A 234 2.27 7.93 7.11
CA LEU A 234 2.06 6.98 8.20
C LEU A 234 3.08 7.14 9.32
N GLN A 235 4.35 7.35 8.98
CA GLN A 235 5.37 7.57 9.99
C GLN A 235 5.06 8.81 10.82
N LEU A 236 4.58 9.90 10.19
CA LEU A 236 4.13 11.10 10.89
C LEU A 236 3.00 10.75 11.86
N GLY A 237 1.96 10.04 11.42
CA GLY A 237 0.83 9.67 12.26
C GLY A 237 1.19 8.73 13.41
N VAL A 238 1.94 7.66 13.13
CA VAL A 238 2.28 6.60 14.11
C VAL A 238 3.31 7.06 15.14
N THR A 239 4.28 7.90 14.77
CA THR A 239 5.36 8.28 15.71
C THR A 239 5.04 9.52 16.55
N MET A 240 3.95 10.22 16.24
CA MET A 240 3.53 11.41 16.97
C MET A 240 3.21 11.13 18.43
N ASP A 241 2.62 9.97 18.72
CA ASP A 241 2.25 9.53 20.07
C ASP A 241 3.44 9.47 21.01
N TYR A 242 4.58 9.04 20.52
CA TYR A 242 5.81 8.94 21.30
C TYR A 242 6.27 10.33 21.77
N SER A 243 6.09 11.34 20.92
CA SER A 243 6.41 12.73 21.22
C SER A 243 5.49 13.31 22.31
N ILE A 244 4.20 13.01 22.22
CA ILE A 244 3.21 13.41 23.23
C ILE A 244 3.52 12.77 24.57
N PHE A 245 3.87 11.47 24.60
CA PHE A 245 4.24 10.76 25.84
C PHE A 245 5.51 11.32 26.47
N LEU A 246 6.51 11.68 25.67
CA LEU A 246 7.73 12.31 26.17
C LEU A 246 7.43 13.65 26.86
N LEU A 247 6.66 14.51 26.19
CA LEU A 247 6.36 15.83 26.73
C LEU A 247 5.56 15.72 28.03
N ASN A 248 4.51 14.89 28.06
CA ASN A 248 3.71 14.68 29.27
C ASN A 248 4.57 14.16 30.43
N SER A 249 5.50 13.23 30.14
CA SER A 249 6.44 12.73 31.14
C SER A 249 7.44 13.80 31.60
N TYR A 250 7.88 14.68 30.69
CA TYR A 250 8.77 15.79 31.03
C TYR A 250 8.08 16.80 31.92
N GLU A 251 6.84 17.20 31.62
CA GLU A 251 6.06 18.13 32.45
C GLU A 251 5.78 17.56 33.85
N GLU A 252 5.48 16.26 33.97
CA GLU A 252 5.30 15.59 35.26
C GLU A 252 6.62 15.60 36.07
N ASN A 253 7.75 15.27 35.43
CA ASN A 253 9.05 15.26 36.10
C ASN A 253 9.58 16.67 36.41
N LYS A 254 9.21 17.69 35.62
CA LYS A 254 9.53 19.09 35.90
C LYS A 254 8.90 19.58 37.23
N LYS A 255 7.67 19.12 37.49
CA LYS A 255 7.01 19.37 38.79
C LYS A 255 7.69 18.62 39.95
N ARG A 256 8.25 17.43 39.67
CA ARG A 256 8.96 16.61 40.69
C ARG A 256 10.38 17.09 40.96
N PHE A 257 11.05 17.71 40.02
CA PHE A 257 12.42 18.25 40.14
C PHE A 257 12.46 19.74 39.74
N PRO A 258 11.92 20.65 40.58
CA PRO A 258 11.88 22.06 40.28
C PRO A 258 13.30 22.63 40.08
N GLY A 259 13.51 23.36 38.97
CA GLY A 259 14.81 23.96 38.67
C GLY A 259 15.86 23.05 38.02
N GLU A 260 15.72 21.72 38.10
CA GLU A 260 16.66 20.74 37.52
C GLU A 260 16.15 20.18 36.19
N LYS A 261 16.12 21.00 35.12
CA LYS A 261 15.55 20.65 33.81
C LYS A 261 16.21 19.42 33.17
N ASP A 262 17.53 19.32 33.22
CA ASP A 262 18.27 18.17 32.66
C ASP A 262 17.98 16.86 33.41
N ARG A 263 17.76 16.94 34.74
CA ARG A 263 17.38 15.78 35.55
C ARG A 263 15.95 15.37 35.25
N ALA A 264 15.03 16.33 35.16
CA ALA A 264 13.63 16.09 34.80
C ALA A 264 13.54 15.42 33.43
N MET A 265 14.26 15.92 32.41
CA MET A 265 14.31 15.34 31.09
C MET A 265 14.94 13.94 31.09
N GLY A 266 16.03 13.73 31.83
CA GLY A 266 16.65 12.40 31.94
C GLY A 266 15.74 11.32 32.53
N HIS A 267 14.85 11.69 33.49
CA HIS A 267 13.82 10.82 34.02
C HIS A 267 12.64 10.67 33.03
N ALA A 268 12.27 11.73 32.33
CA ALA A 268 11.23 11.68 31.29
C ALA A 268 11.63 10.71 30.16
N ILE A 269 12.83 10.79 29.63
CA ILE A 269 13.33 9.87 28.62
C ILE A 269 13.27 8.41 29.11
N ALA A 270 13.70 8.14 30.35
CA ALA A 270 13.68 6.78 30.89
C ALA A 270 12.26 6.22 31.08
N ASN A 271 11.33 7.06 31.52
CA ASN A 271 9.92 6.68 31.69
C ASN A 271 9.25 6.47 30.33
N THR A 272 9.47 7.39 29.39
CA THR A 272 8.93 7.31 28.03
C THR A 272 9.45 6.10 27.29
N PHE A 273 10.76 5.86 27.33
CA PHE A 273 11.35 4.69 26.66
C PHE A 273 10.72 3.38 27.16
N LYS A 274 10.46 3.24 28.46
CA LYS A 274 9.82 2.05 29.01
C LYS A 274 8.39 1.86 28.51
N SER A 275 7.63 2.94 28.34
CA SER A 275 6.26 2.90 27.85
C SER A 275 6.20 2.73 26.33
N VAL A 276 7.01 3.50 25.60
CA VAL A 276 7.07 3.50 24.13
C VAL A 276 7.67 2.22 23.59
N ALA A 277 8.69 1.63 24.27
CA ALA A 277 9.28 0.37 23.82
C ALA A 277 8.26 -0.78 23.77
N GLY A 278 7.29 -0.80 24.70
CA GLY A 278 6.23 -1.81 24.67
C GLY A 278 5.28 -1.63 23.47
N SER A 279 4.87 -0.39 23.23
CA SER A 279 3.97 0.01 22.14
C SER A 279 4.68 -0.10 20.77
N SER A 280 5.89 0.46 20.62
CA SER A 280 6.61 0.37 19.35
C SER A 280 6.93 -1.05 18.89
N VAL A 281 7.13 -2.01 19.81
CA VAL A 281 7.33 -3.43 19.46
C VAL A 281 6.07 -4.01 18.83
N THR A 282 4.88 -3.67 19.30
CA THR A 282 3.62 -4.14 18.68
C THR A 282 3.42 -3.54 17.29
N THR A 283 3.72 -2.26 17.14
CA THR A 283 3.63 -1.56 15.85
C THR A 283 4.65 -2.13 14.84
N VAL A 284 5.90 -2.31 15.25
CA VAL A 284 6.93 -2.96 14.41
C VAL A 284 6.52 -4.37 14.04
N ALA A 285 5.96 -5.15 14.96
CA ALA A 285 5.50 -6.50 14.67
C ALA A 285 4.34 -6.54 13.66
N GLY A 286 3.42 -5.57 13.72
CA GLY A 286 2.36 -5.41 12.71
C GLY A 286 2.94 -5.16 11.31
N PHE A 287 3.94 -4.27 11.19
CA PHE A 287 4.61 -4.04 9.91
C PHE A 287 5.48 -5.22 9.46
N VAL A 288 6.20 -5.86 10.35
CA VAL A 288 7.01 -7.05 10.03
C VAL A 288 6.13 -8.21 9.57
N ALA A 289 4.89 -8.31 10.04
CA ALA A 289 3.96 -9.33 9.56
C ALA A 289 3.66 -9.20 8.05
N LEU A 290 3.71 -7.99 7.48
CA LEU A 290 3.60 -7.79 6.03
C LEU A 290 4.76 -8.44 5.26
N CYS A 291 5.94 -8.60 5.88
CA CYS A 291 7.09 -9.24 5.23
C CYS A 291 6.90 -10.74 4.95
N VAL A 292 5.83 -11.36 5.46
CA VAL A 292 5.49 -12.76 5.21
C VAL A 292 4.72 -12.93 3.90
N MET A 293 4.29 -11.84 3.28
CA MET A 293 3.61 -11.86 1.99
C MET A 293 4.50 -12.48 0.92
N THR A 294 3.87 -13.23 0.04
CA THR A 294 4.47 -13.73 -1.19
C THR A 294 4.60 -12.59 -2.21
N PHE A 295 3.61 -11.69 -2.23
CA PHE A 295 3.66 -10.45 -3.00
C PHE A 295 4.69 -9.49 -2.38
N ALA A 296 5.77 -9.21 -3.10
CA ALA A 296 6.95 -8.52 -2.56
C ALA A 296 6.69 -7.07 -2.11
N LEU A 297 5.60 -6.43 -2.56
CA LEU A 297 5.16 -5.11 -2.07
C LEU A 297 4.94 -5.12 -0.55
N GLY A 298 4.42 -6.22 0.01
CA GLY A 298 4.23 -6.34 1.46
C GLY A 298 5.55 -6.32 2.22
N ARG A 299 6.58 -6.97 1.67
CA ARG A 299 7.94 -6.95 2.25
C ARG A 299 8.55 -5.55 2.15
N ASP A 300 8.40 -4.87 1.03
CA ASP A 300 8.89 -3.51 0.83
C ASP A 300 8.26 -2.55 1.87
N LEU A 301 6.93 -2.47 1.90
CA LEU A 301 6.20 -1.62 2.85
C LEU A 301 6.50 -2.02 4.31
N GLY A 302 6.52 -3.31 4.61
CA GLY A 302 6.77 -3.84 5.95
C GLY A 302 8.13 -3.44 6.51
N ILE A 303 9.20 -3.61 5.73
CA ILE A 303 10.57 -3.25 6.14
C ILE A 303 10.72 -1.74 6.32
N VAL A 304 10.26 -0.95 5.34
CA VAL A 304 10.41 0.50 5.37
C VAL A 304 9.64 1.11 6.54
N MET A 305 8.42 0.63 6.79
CA MET A 305 7.60 1.12 7.91
C MET A 305 8.12 0.66 9.28
N ALA A 306 8.54 -0.60 9.42
CA ALA A 306 9.14 -1.10 10.66
C ALA A 306 10.43 -0.32 11.02
N LYS A 307 11.30 -0.10 10.03
CA LYS A 307 12.50 0.74 10.14
C LYS A 307 12.13 2.18 10.53
N GLY A 308 11.11 2.74 9.90
CA GLY A 308 10.60 4.08 10.18
C GLY A 308 10.15 4.27 11.62
N VAL A 309 9.42 3.30 12.18
CA VAL A 309 9.01 3.31 13.60
C VAL A 309 10.23 3.26 14.53
N ILE A 310 11.21 2.39 14.25
CA ILE A 310 12.44 2.29 15.05
C ILE A 310 13.21 3.61 15.04
N ILE A 311 13.41 4.21 13.87
CA ILE A 311 14.06 5.51 13.71
C ILE A 311 13.28 6.60 14.44
N GLY A 312 11.93 6.59 14.33
CA GLY A 312 11.04 7.50 15.05
C GLY A 312 11.21 7.43 16.56
N VAL A 313 11.28 6.22 17.13
CA VAL A 313 11.56 6.03 18.57
C VAL A 313 12.95 6.57 18.95
N ILE A 314 13.96 6.32 18.13
CA ILE A 314 15.32 6.85 18.37
C ILE A 314 15.30 8.37 18.37
N CYS A 315 14.68 9.00 17.38
CA CYS A 315 14.54 10.46 17.30
C CYS A 315 13.76 11.02 18.49
N CYS A 316 12.67 10.34 18.90
CA CYS A 316 11.87 10.73 20.06
C CYS A 316 12.67 10.74 21.37
N VAL A 317 13.61 9.82 21.57
CA VAL A 317 14.40 9.77 22.81
C VAL A 317 15.75 10.52 22.73
N THR A 318 16.14 10.99 21.55
CA THR A 318 17.43 11.70 21.34
C THR A 318 17.22 13.13 20.87
N ILE A 319 16.69 13.31 19.65
CA ILE A 319 16.56 14.63 18.99
C ILE A 319 15.48 15.48 19.66
N LEU A 320 14.30 14.92 19.90
CA LEU A 320 13.18 15.66 20.49
C LEU A 320 13.48 16.21 21.89
N PRO A 321 14.07 15.44 22.84
CA PRO A 321 14.50 16.00 24.12
C PRO A 321 15.50 17.14 24.00
N ALA A 322 16.44 17.03 23.06
CA ALA A 322 17.42 18.08 22.80
C ALA A 322 16.75 19.36 22.27
N LEU A 323 15.77 19.23 21.35
CA LEU A 323 14.96 20.34 20.83
C LEU A 323 14.14 20.99 21.95
N VAL A 324 13.41 20.22 22.75
CA VAL A 324 12.59 20.72 23.86
C VAL A 324 13.45 21.49 24.86
N LEU A 325 14.65 20.98 25.23
CA LEU A 325 15.54 21.69 26.15
C LEU A 325 16.22 22.90 25.50
N PHE A 326 16.42 22.91 24.21
CA PHE A 326 17.00 24.05 23.50
C PHE A 326 16.00 25.20 23.40
N PHE A 327 14.74 24.88 23.11
CA PHE A 327 13.64 25.84 22.97
C PHE A 327 12.80 26.01 24.25
N ASP A 328 13.28 25.60 25.42
CA ASP A 328 12.52 25.63 26.67
C ASP A 328 11.98 27.01 27.03
N LYS A 329 12.79 28.10 26.82
CA LYS A 329 12.34 29.49 27.06
C LYS A 329 11.17 29.92 26.15
N PRO A 330 11.22 29.71 24.81
CA PRO A 330 10.06 29.93 23.93
C PRO A 330 8.83 29.11 24.34
N ILE A 331 8.99 27.84 24.74
CA ILE A 331 7.88 26.96 25.17
C ILE A 331 7.19 27.59 26.40
N GLU A 332 7.95 28.04 27.40
CA GLU A 332 7.39 28.66 28.61
C GLU A 332 6.63 29.97 28.32
N LYS A 333 7.09 30.76 27.33
CA LYS A 333 6.46 32.02 26.95
C LYS A 333 5.16 31.86 26.15
N THR A 334 5.01 30.75 25.43
CA THR A 334 3.87 30.49 24.53
C THR A 334 2.85 29.54 25.11
N GLN A 335 2.87 29.31 26.41
CA GLN A 335 1.91 28.43 27.08
C GLN A 335 0.48 28.97 27.02
N HIS A 336 -0.47 28.07 26.73
CA HIS A 336 -1.90 28.35 26.73
C HIS A 336 -2.70 27.22 27.39
N LYS A 337 -3.99 27.43 27.59
CA LYS A 337 -4.88 26.43 28.23
C LYS A 337 -5.21 25.32 27.22
N LEU A 338 -5.07 24.07 27.66
CA LEU A 338 -5.47 22.89 26.89
C LEU A 338 -6.99 22.87 26.62
N LEU A 339 -7.38 22.59 25.38
CA LEU A 339 -8.79 22.47 24.98
C LEU A 339 -9.45 21.27 25.69
N PHE A 340 -8.73 20.16 25.84
CA PHE A 340 -9.22 18.91 26.41
C PHE A 340 -8.79 18.68 27.86
N ALA A 341 -8.60 19.75 28.65
CA ALA A 341 -8.07 19.66 30.02
C ALA A 341 -9.00 18.95 31.04
N ARG A 342 -10.32 18.89 30.79
CA ARG A 342 -11.30 18.34 31.73
C ARG A 342 -12.22 17.32 31.06
N MET A 343 -11.83 16.03 31.16
CA MET A 343 -12.62 14.89 30.68
C MET A 343 -13.35 14.11 31.79
N ASP A 344 -13.57 14.73 32.94
CA ASP A 344 -14.18 14.08 34.10
C ASP A 344 -15.62 13.61 33.81
N LYS A 345 -16.45 14.50 33.26
CA LYS A 345 -17.86 14.20 32.97
C LYS A 345 -18.06 13.16 31.90
N PRO A 346 -17.42 13.28 30.71
CA PRO A 346 -17.49 12.26 29.68
C PRO A 346 -16.97 10.88 30.14
N SER A 347 -15.85 10.86 30.87
CA SER A 347 -15.28 9.63 31.42
C SER A 347 -16.23 8.95 32.42
N ALA A 348 -16.82 9.70 33.32
CA ALA A 348 -17.79 9.18 34.29
C ALA A 348 -19.05 8.63 33.60
N PHE A 349 -19.55 9.30 32.57
CA PHE A 349 -20.68 8.80 31.78
C PHE A 349 -20.38 7.47 31.12
N ILE A 350 -19.24 7.37 30.41
CA ILE A 350 -18.84 6.16 29.69
C ILE A 350 -18.66 4.98 30.63
N THR A 351 -17.92 5.15 31.73
CA THR A 351 -17.62 4.08 32.67
C THR A 351 -18.85 3.63 33.45
N LYS A 352 -19.78 4.54 33.75
CA LYS A 352 -21.05 4.23 34.43
C LYS A 352 -21.97 3.37 33.55
N HIS A 353 -22.02 3.63 32.25
CA HIS A 353 -22.93 2.95 31.32
C HIS A 353 -22.25 1.78 30.58
N TYR A 354 -21.28 1.09 31.17
CA TYR A 354 -20.54 0.01 30.56
C TYR A 354 -21.42 -1.11 29.96
N LYS A 355 -22.57 -1.43 30.57
CA LYS A 355 -23.52 -2.43 30.07
C LYS A 355 -24.10 -2.04 28.71
N LEU A 356 -24.41 -0.75 28.50
CA LEU A 356 -24.89 -0.23 27.22
C LEU A 356 -23.86 -0.43 26.11
N TRP A 357 -22.60 -0.07 26.38
CA TRP A 357 -21.51 -0.21 25.41
C TRP A 357 -21.23 -1.66 25.05
N THR A 358 -21.41 -2.58 25.98
CA THR A 358 -21.31 -4.03 25.71
C THR A 358 -22.43 -4.50 24.78
N VAL A 359 -23.67 -4.03 24.99
CA VAL A 359 -24.79 -4.39 24.10
C VAL A 359 -24.55 -3.83 22.70
N ILE A 360 -24.11 -2.57 22.60
CA ILE A 360 -23.75 -1.95 21.29
C ILE A 360 -22.67 -2.76 20.59
N PHE A 361 -21.61 -3.17 21.29
CA PHE A 361 -20.57 -4.05 20.74
C PHE A 361 -21.15 -5.35 20.16
N LEU A 362 -21.99 -6.05 20.93
CA LEU A 362 -22.57 -7.32 20.49
C LEU A 362 -23.52 -7.15 19.28
N VAL A 363 -24.31 -6.07 19.27
CA VAL A 363 -25.26 -5.79 18.18
C VAL A 363 -24.51 -5.42 16.89
N LEU A 364 -23.45 -4.63 16.97
CA LEU A 364 -22.68 -4.21 15.80
C LEU A 364 -21.69 -5.26 15.30
N LEU A 365 -21.34 -6.26 16.13
CA LEU A 365 -20.34 -7.26 15.76
C LEU A 365 -20.77 -8.09 14.55
N LEU A 366 -22.03 -8.56 14.52
CA LEU A 366 -22.53 -9.39 13.41
C LEU A 366 -22.58 -8.64 12.07
N PRO A 367 -23.18 -7.43 11.98
CA PRO A 367 -23.16 -6.66 10.75
C PRO A 367 -21.74 -6.24 10.33
N ALA A 368 -20.82 -5.97 11.29
CA ALA A 368 -19.43 -5.65 10.98
C ALA A 368 -18.70 -6.85 10.33
N ILE A 369 -18.84 -8.05 10.89
CA ILE A 369 -18.26 -9.27 10.30
C ILE A 369 -18.90 -9.55 8.93
N TYR A 370 -20.22 -9.44 8.80
CA TYR A 370 -20.91 -9.68 7.55
C TYR A 370 -20.43 -8.71 6.44
N GLY A 371 -20.41 -7.41 6.71
CA GLY A 371 -19.96 -6.41 5.75
C GLY A 371 -18.48 -6.57 5.36
N ASN A 372 -17.61 -6.85 6.34
CA ASN A 372 -16.19 -7.11 6.08
C ASN A 372 -15.98 -8.28 5.09
N ASN A 373 -16.72 -9.38 5.27
CA ASN A 373 -16.58 -10.58 4.44
C ASN A 373 -17.21 -10.43 3.03
N HIS A 374 -18.02 -9.40 2.80
CA HIS A 374 -18.71 -9.16 1.52
C HIS A 374 -18.26 -7.86 0.83
N THR A 375 -17.22 -7.20 1.36
CA THR A 375 -16.62 -6.03 0.72
C THR A 375 -15.94 -6.48 -0.58
N LYS A 376 -16.31 -5.85 -1.68
CA LYS A 376 -15.74 -6.15 -3.00
C LYS A 376 -14.34 -5.55 -3.12
N ILE A 377 -13.46 -6.30 -3.74
CA ILE A 377 -12.07 -5.91 -4.03
C ILE A 377 -11.89 -5.90 -5.54
N TYR A 378 -11.23 -4.91 -6.07
CA TYR A 378 -10.84 -4.86 -7.48
C TYR A 378 -9.31 -4.94 -7.62
N TYR A 379 -8.84 -5.51 -8.74
CA TYR A 379 -7.44 -5.79 -9.01
C TYR A 379 -6.90 -5.02 -10.20
N ASN A 380 -7.78 -4.43 -11.03
CA ASN A 380 -7.37 -3.65 -12.19
C ASN A 380 -6.63 -2.38 -11.75
N ILE A 381 -5.33 -2.27 -12.10
CA ILE A 381 -4.49 -1.14 -11.73
C ILE A 381 -4.92 0.15 -12.43
N ALA A 382 -5.36 0.06 -13.70
CA ALA A 382 -5.80 1.21 -14.49
C ALA A 382 -7.05 1.87 -13.90
N GLU A 383 -7.97 1.09 -13.28
CA GLU A 383 -9.15 1.62 -12.58
C GLU A 383 -8.80 2.50 -11.38
N SER A 384 -7.58 2.38 -10.85
CA SER A 384 -7.11 3.23 -9.74
C SER A 384 -6.73 4.65 -10.17
N LEU A 385 -6.76 4.95 -11.45
CA LEU A 385 -6.44 6.25 -12.03
C LEU A 385 -7.70 6.98 -12.50
N PRO A 386 -7.68 8.34 -12.55
CA PRO A 386 -8.78 9.11 -13.10
C PRO A 386 -9.12 8.70 -14.54
N ALA A 387 -10.42 8.57 -14.84
CA ALA A 387 -10.90 8.25 -16.20
C ALA A 387 -10.50 9.31 -17.24
N THR A 388 -10.07 10.49 -16.82
CA THR A 388 -9.65 11.60 -17.70
C THR A 388 -8.20 11.51 -18.17
N LEU A 389 -7.43 10.52 -17.72
CA LEU A 389 -6.06 10.33 -18.14
C LEU A 389 -5.96 9.67 -19.50
N ASP A 390 -4.89 10.00 -20.22
CA ASP A 390 -4.65 9.53 -21.59
C ASP A 390 -4.69 8.00 -21.69
N CYS A 391 -4.13 7.28 -20.71
CA CYS A 391 -4.14 5.81 -20.69
C CYS A 391 -5.56 5.24 -20.57
N ASN A 392 -6.43 5.82 -19.74
CA ASN A 392 -7.81 5.33 -19.56
C ASN A 392 -8.69 5.72 -20.75
N ILE A 393 -8.53 6.93 -21.28
CA ILE A 393 -9.21 7.35 -22.54
C ILE A 393 -8.82 6.40 -23.66
N ALA A 394 -7.54 6.05 -23.80
CA ALA A 394 -7.07 5.15 -24.83
C ALA A 394 -7.57 3.70 -24.64
N ASN A 395 -7.64 3.21 -23.42
CA ASN A 395 -8.19 1.88 -23.11
C ASN A 395 -9.70 1.83 -23.43
N ASP A 396 -10.45 2.87 -23.06
CA ASP A 396 -11.86 2.99 -23.39
C ASP A 396 -12.09 3.03 -24.91
N GLU A 397 -11.22 3.73 -25.67
CA GLU A 397 -11.34 3.82 -27.12
C GLU A 397 -10.97 2.51 -27.80
N LEU A 398 -9.99 1.77 -27.26
CA LEU A 398 -9.63 0.42 -27.72
C LEU A 398 -10.82 -0.55 -27.57
N GLU A 399 -11.48 -0.52 -26.43
CA GLU A 399 -12.63 -1.37 -26.18
C GLU A 399 -13.83 -0.99 -27.09
N LYS A 400 -14.11 0.29 -27.24
CA LYS A 400 -15.24 0.78 -28.07
C LYS A 400 -15.04 0.51 -29.54
N THR A 401 -13.82 0.82 -30.03
CA THR A 401 -13.53 0.79 -31.48
C THR A 401 -13.18 -0.60 -31.98
N PHE A 402 -12.34 -1.34 -31.26
CA PHE A 402 -11.88 -2.66 -31.70
C PHE A 402 -12.51 -3.82 -30.90
N ALA A 403 -13.28 -3.54 -29.85
CA ALA A 403 -13.78 -4.54 -28.91
C ALA A 403 -12.66 -5.45 -28.37
N VAL A 404 -11.49 -4.86 -28.15
CA VAL A 404 -10.33 -5.50 -27.55
C VAL A 404 -10.29 -5.13 -26.08
N GLY A 405 -10.61 -6.08 -25.22
CA GLY A 405 -10.47 -5.93 -23.77
C GLY A 405 -9.06 -6.26 -23.31
N ASN A 406 -8.43 -7.26 -23.92
CA ASN A 406 -7.06 -7.68 -23.56
C ASN A 406 -6.40 -8.50 -24.69
N ILE A 407 -5.05 -8.51 -24.68
CA ILE A 407 -4.26 -9.40 -25.53
C ILE A 407 -3.40 -10.29 -24.64
N HIS A 408 -3.58 -11.61 -24.79
CA HIS A 408 -2.73 -12.62 -24.14
C HIS A 408 -1.71 -13.12 -25.13
N MET A 409 -0.55 -13.57 -24.66
CA MET A 409 0.45 -14.24 -25.45
C MET A 409 0.59 -15.68 -24.98
N ILE A 410 0.68 -16.60 -25.92
CA ILE A 410 1.00 -18.00 -25.68
C ILE A 410 2.43 -18.22 -26.12
N MET A 411 3.26 -18.64 -25.18
CA MET A 411 4.64 -19.01 -25.41
C MET A 411 4.70 -20.54 -25.44
N MET A 412 5.02 -21.13 -26.60
CA MET A 412 5.02 -22.58 -26.85
C MET A 412 6.38 -23.06 -27.34
N ASP A 413 6.68 -24.37 -27.20
CA ASP A 413 7.92 -24.94 -27.73
C ASP A 413 8.02 -24.74 -29.26
N LYS A 414 9.13 -24.15 -29.70
CA LYS A 414 9.43 -23.91 -31.11
C LYS A 414 9.35 -25.19 -31.95
N ASN A 415 9.74 -26.35 -31.38
CA ASN A 415 9.80 -27.63 -32.04
C ASN A 415 8.45 -28.37 -32.14
N MET A 416 7.39 -27.82 -31.55
CA MET A 416 6.05 -28.37 -31.65
C MET A 416 5.60 -28.45 -33.11
N ASP A 417 4.92 -29.55 -33.48
CA ASP A 417 4.46 -29.75 -34.87
C ASP A 417 3.46 -28.65 -35.28
N SER A 418 3.66 -28.12 -36.51
CA SER A 418 2.84 -27.01 -37.06
C SER A 418 1.35 -27.32 -37.10
N LYS A 419 0.96 -28.61 -37.29
CA LYS A 419 -0.46 -28.99 -37.26
C LYS A 419 -1.01 -28.96 -35.86
N GLN A 420 -0.21 -29.33 -34.84
CA GLN A 420 -0.61 -29.27 -33.44
C GLN A 420 -0.74 -27.81 -32.99
N LYS A 421 0.18 -26.93 -33.38
CA LYS A 421 0.08 -25.48 -33.13
C LYS A 421 -1.21 -24.91 -33.70
N GLN A 422 -1.54 -25.25 -34.96
CA GLN A 422 -2.78 -24.77 -35.60
C GLN A 422 -4.03 -25.36 -34.93
N GLN A 423 -4.02 -26.63 -34.51
CA GLN A 423 -5.15 -27.23 -33.81
C GLN A 423 -5.37 -26.59 -32.43
N MET A 424 -4.29 -26.31 -31.71
CA MET A 424 -4.35 -25.60 -30.43
C MET A 424 -4.98 -24.24 -30.60
N LEU A 425 -4.53 -23.42 -31.55
CA LEU A 425 -5.13 -22.10 -31.81
C LEU A 425 -6.60 -22.21 -32.26
N ASN A 426 -6.94 -23.19 -33.10
CA ASN A 426 -8.35 -23.44 -33.48
C ASN A 426 -9.24 -23.88 -32.31
N ASP A 427 -8.67 -24.55 -31.31
CA ASP A 427 -9.42 -24.90 -30.09
C ASP A 427 -9.55 -23.68 -29.17
N ILE A 428 -8.55 -22.81 -29.11
CA ILE A 428 -8.60 -21.55 -28.38
C ILE A 428 -9.60 -20.56 -29.01
N ASP A 429 -9.70 -20.49 -30.34
CA ASP A 429 -10.68 -19.65 -31.04
C ASP A 429 -12.15 -20.02 -30.72
N LYS A 430 -12.40 -21.20 -30.10
CA LYS A 430 -13.74 -21.63 -29.66
C LYS A 430 -14.07 -21.27 -28.22
N VAL A 431 -13.09 -20.79 -27.46
CA VAL A 431 -13.28 -20.36 -26.07
C VAL A 431 -14.13 -19.09 -26.06
N GLU A 432 -15.09 -19.03 -25.15
CA GLU A 432 -16.00 -17.89 -25.03
C GLU A 432 -15.21 -16.58 -24.77
N GLY A 433 -15.57 -15.53 -25.51
CA GLY A 433 -14.91 -14.22 -25.41
C GLY A 433 -13.58 -14.11 -26.16
N VAL A 434 -13.07 -15.16 -26.80
CA VAL A 434 -11.92 -15.06 -27.69
C VAL A 434 -12.37 -14.53 -29.05
N LYS A 435 -11.81 -13.41 -29.49
CA LYS A 435 -12.12 -12.77 -30.78
C LYS A 435 -11.32 -13.39 -31.93
N TRP A 436 -10.05 -13.60 -31.70
CA TRP A 436 -9.11 -14.22 -32.64
C TRP A 436 -7.86 -14.72 -31.93
N SER A 437 -7.21 -15.73 -32.51
CA SER A 437 -5.85 -16.12 -32.17
C SER A 437 -4.93 -16.01 -33.39
N LEU A 438 -3.73 -15.49 -33.17
CA LEU A 438 -2.77 -15.18 -34.25
C LEU A 438 -1.39 -15.79 -33.91
N GLY A 439 -1.00 -16.80 -34.64
CA GLY A 439 0.35 -17.34 -34.60
C GLY A 439 0.98 -17.25 -36.01
N MET A 440 2.28 -17.50 -36.13
CA MET A 440 2.99 -17.39 -37.38
C MET A 440 2.34 -18.26 -38.49
N ASN A 441 1.95 -19.50 -38.17
CA ASN A 441 1.28 -20.39 -39.12
C ASN A 441 -0.14 -19.90 -39.52
N SER A 442 -0.78 -19.11 -38.66
CA SER A 442 -2.07 -18.52 -38.97
C SER A 442 -1.96 -17.38 -39.98
N LEU A 443 -0.85 -16.62 -39.93
CA LEU A 443 -0.61 -15.48 -40.83
C LEU A 443 -0.29 -15.95 -42.27
N ILE A 444 0.45 -17.02 -42.40
CA ILE A 444 1.05 -17.36 -43.70
C ILE A 444 0.48 -18.67 -44.27
N GLY A 445 -0.22 -19.43 -43.44
CA GLY A 445 -0.74 -20.76 -43.76
C GLY A 445 0.29 -21.88 -43.50
N PRO A 446 -0.17 -23.06 -43.06
CA PRO A 446 0.71 -24.15 -42.60
C PRO A 446 1.52 -24.82 -43.71
N THR A 447 1.34 -24.41 -44.98
CA THR A 447 1.98 -24.99 -46.17
C THR A 447 3.07 -24.11 -46.77
N VAL A 448 3.23 -22.87 -46.27
CA VAL A 448 4.27 -21.95 -46.77
C VAL A 448 5.61 -22.32 -46.16
N PRO A 449 6.66 -22.56 -46.97
CA PRO A 449 8.00 -22.82 -46.45
C PRO A 449 8.51 -21.64 -45.61
N GLU A 450 9.13 -21.93 -44.48
CA GLU A 450 9.70 -20.94 -43.58
C GLU A 450 10.68 -19.96 -44.23
N SER A 451 11.35 -20.38 -45.28
CA SER A 451 12.25 -19.54 -46.07
C SER A 451 11.58 -18.41 -46.85
N MET A 452 10.26 -18.45 -47.00
CA MET A 452 9.46 -17.41 -47.66
C MET A 452 8.87 -16.38 -46.72
N ILE A 453 9.05 -16.57 -45.41
CA ILE A 453 8.53 -15.67 -44.37
C ILE A 453 9.49 -14.48 -44.22
N PRO A 454 9.02 -13.23 -44.21
CA PRO A 454 9.83 -12.07 -43.90
C PRO A 454 10.57 -12.22 -42.59
N ASP A 455 11.85 -11.80 -42.55
CA ASP A 455 12.70 -12.01 -41.37
C ASP A 455 12.20 -11.17 -40.16
N ASP A 456 11.54 -10.07 -40.40
CA ASP A 456 10.99 -9.22 -39.33
C ASP A 456 9.80 -9.91 -38.63
N LEU A 457 8.89 -10.53 -39.40
CA LEU A 457 7.83 -11.37 -38.81
C LEU A 457 8.40 -12.58 -38.05
N LYS A 458 9.47 -13.20 -38.53
CA LYS A 458 10.12 -14.30 -37.81
C LYS A 458 10.65 -13.85 -36.44
N LYS A 459 11.25 -12.67 -36.33
CA LYS A 459 11.81 -12.13 -35.08
C LYS A 459 10.75 -11.91 -34.02
N ILE A 460 9.50 -11.57 -34.40
CA ILE A 460 8.40 -11.34 -33.52
C ILE A 460 7.84 -12.64 -32.94
N PHE A 461 7.68 -13.64 -33.82
CA PHE A 461 7.02 -14.90 -33.46
C PHE A 461 7.98 -15.99 -32.98
N LYS A 462 9.26 -15.97 -33.36
CA LYS A 462 10.23 -17.04 -33.08
C LYS A 462 11.41 -16.55 -32.26
N GLY A 463 11.55 -17.07 -31.05
CA GLY A 463 12.74 -17.01 -30.23
C GLY A 463 13.70 -18.16 -30.48
N ASP A 464 14.66 -18.33 -29.59
CA ASP A 464 15.64 -19.42 -29.62
C ASP A 464 15.01 -20.76 -29.26
N GLN A 465 14.21 -20.81 -28.22
CA GLN A 465 13.54 -22.03 -27.72
C GLN A 465 12.03 -21.99 -27.90
N TYR A 466 11.42 -20.80 -27.90
CA TYR A 466 9.97 -20.61 -27.90
C TYR A 466 9.46 -19.98 -29.20
N GLU A 467 8.15 -20.17 -29.43
CA GLU A 467 7.36 -19.49 -30.45
C GLU A 467 6.16 -18.83 -29.79
N LEU A 468 5.82 -17.60 -30.21
CA LEU A 468 4.72 -16.82 -29.69
C LEU A 468 3.45 -16.97 -30.55
N ALA A 469 2.30 -16.90 -29.89
CA ALA A 469 1.01 -16.61 -30.49
C ALA A 469 0.25 -15.60 -29.64
N PHE A 470 -0.52 -14.74 -30.31
CA PHE A 470 -1.36 -13.73 -29.66
C PHE A 470 -2.81 -14.20 -29.64
N VAL A 471 -3.51 -13.93 -28.54
CA VAL A 471 -4.92 -14.24 -28.36
C VAL A 471 -5.62 -12.98 -27.89
N CYS A 472 -6.60 -12.51 -28.65
CA CYS A 472 -7.39 -11.34 -28.30
C CYS A 472 -8.65 -11.77 -27.55
N SER A 473 -8.85 -11.18 -26.36
CA SER A 473 -10.05 -11.32 -25.56
C SER A 473 -10.94 -10.08 -25.66
N GLU A 474 -12.27 -10.27 -25.66
CA GLU A 474 -13.20 -9.18 -25.51
C GLU A 474 -13.36 -8.73 -24.04
N TYR A 475 -12.90 -9.53 -23.09
CA TYR A 475 -13.01 -9.25 -21.66
C TYR A 475 -11.85 -8.38 -21.17
N GLY A 476 -12.19 -7.39 -20.36
CA GLY A 476 -11.20 -6.52 -19.71
C GLY A 476 -10.34 -7.26 -18.67
N SER A 477 -9.18 -6.69 -18.33
CA SER A 477 -8.28 -7.22 -17.31
C SER A 477 -8.95 -7.34 -15.94
N ALA A 478 -8.60 -8.37 -15.19
CA ALA A 478 -9.04 -8.61 -13.81
C ALA A 478 -10.56 -8.81 -13.61
N THR A 479 -11.29 -9.22 -14.64
CA THR A 479 -12.71 -9.62 -14.53
C THR A 479 -12.85 -11.12 -14.27
N ASP A 480 -13.99 -11.54 -13.70
CA ASP A 480 -14.25 -12.97 -13.47
C ASP A 480 -14.35 -13.74 -14.80
N GLU A 481 -14.86 -13.08 -15.84
CA GLU A 481 -14.99 -13.63 -17.19
C GLU A 481 -13.61 -13.91 -17.82
N VAL A 482 -12.67 -12.96 -17.76
CA VAL A 482 -11.32 -13.17 -18.30
C VAL A 482 -10.56 -14.22 -17.47
N ASN A 483 -10.76 -14.27 -16.16
CA ASN A 483 -10.13 -15.27 -15.32
C ASN A 483 -10.60 -16.70 -15.65
N ALA A 484 -11.91 -16.88 -15.92
CA ALA A 484 -12.48 -18.13 -16.37
C ALA A 484 -11.95 -18.52 -17.77
N GLN A 485 -11.91 -17.54 -18.70
CA GLN A 485 -11.36 -17.72 -20.04
C GLN A 485 -9.89 -18.15 -20.00
N LEU A 486 -9.04 -17.48 -19.19
CA LEU A 486 -7.63 -17.84 -19.02
C LEU A 486 -7.43 -19.26 -18.49
N ALA A 487 -8.26 -19.69 -17.53
CA ALA A 487 -8.21 -21.05 -17.01
C ALA A 487 -8.55 -22.10 -18.08
N GLU A 488 -9.47 -21.80 -19.00
CA GLU A 488 -9.82 -22.68 -20.13
C GLU A 488 -8.72 -22.67 -21.20
N ILE A 489 -8.17 -21.49 -21.55
CA ILE A 489 -7.04 -21.36 -22.47
C ILE A 489 -5.82 -22.15 -21.95
N ASP A 490 -5.45 -21.96 -20.68
CA ASP A 490 -4.31 -22.66 -20.07
C ASP A 490 -4.51 -24.19 -20.14
N LYS A 491 -5.70 -24.67 -19.83
CA LYS A 491 -6.03 -26.10 -19.95
C LYS A 491 -5.88 -26.62 -21.39
N ILE A 492 -6.27 -25.84 -22.39
CA ILE A 492 -6.10 -26.19 -23.80
C ILE A 492 -4.60 -26.21 -24.15
N VAL A 493 -3.89 -25.16 -23.80
CA VAL A 493 -2.45 -25.01 -24.06
C VAL A 493 -1.66 -26.18 -23.45
N LYS A 494 -1.86 -26.46 -22.16
CA LYS A 494 -1.18 -27.56 -21.45
C LYS A 494 -1.52 -28.95 -21.98
N LYS A 495 -2.65 -29.13 -22.68
CA LYS A 495 -3.01 -30.39 -23.34
C LYS A 495 -2.11 -30.67 -24.55
N TYR A 496 -1.67 -29.65 -25.27
CA TYR A 496 -0.83 -29.75 -26.46
C TYR A 496 0.66 -29.66 -26.13
N ASP A 497 1.02 -28.77 -25.21
CA ASP A 497 2.39 -28.54 -24.73
C ASP A 497 2.37 -28.22 -23.23
N ASN A 498 2.84 -29.15 -22.42
CA ASN A 498 2.88 -28.97 -20.96
C ASN A 498 3.90 -27.93 -20.50
N THR A 499 4.81 -27.49 -21.37
CA THR A 499 5.82 -26.45 -21.08
C THR A 499 5.39 -25.07 -21.55
N ALA A 500 4.34 -24.97 -22.36
CA ALA A 500 3.84 -23.70 -22.85
C ALA A 500 3.22 -22.86 -21.73
N MET A 501 3.34 -21.55 -21.85
CA MET A 501 2.90 -20.56 -20.86
C MET A 501 1.93 -19.56 -21.48
N VAL A 502 0.91 -19.18 -20.71
CA VAL A 502 0.00 -18.08 -21.06
C VAL A 502 0.45 -16.85 -20.32
N ILE A 503 0.88 -15.81 -21.03
CA ILE A 503 1.50 -14.61 -20.47
C ILE A 503 0.80 -13.35 -20.97
N GLY A 504 1.08 -12.21 -20.35
CA GLY A 504 0.50 -10.92 -20.67
C GLY A 504 -0.15 -10.27 -19.44
N GLU A 505 -0.81 -9.15 -19.66
CA GLU A 505 -1.37 -8.34 -18.57
C GLU A 505 -2.45 -9.07 -17.74
N ALA A 506 -3.46 -9.62 -18.39
CA ALA A 506 -4.53 -10.29 -17.66
C ALA A 506 -4.09 -11.57 -16.95
N PRO A 507 -3.23 -12.45 -17.52
CA PRO A 507 -2.60 -13.54 -16.77
C PRO A 507 -1.83 -13.07 -15.53
N LEU A 508 -1.04 -11.98 -15.61
CA LEU A 508 -0.33 -11.41 -14.47
C LEU A 508 -1.30 -10.86 -13.41
N MET A 509 -2.39 -10.20 -13.82
CA MET A 509 -3.41 -9.71 -12.88
C MET A 509 -4.18 -10.86 -12.21
N LYS A 510 -4.42 -11.97 -12.91
CA LYS A 510 -4.97 -13.18 -12.30
C LYS A 510 -4.04 -13.76 -11.25
N ASP A 511 -2.75 -13.88 -11.55
CA ASP A 511 -1.74 -14.34 -10.60
C ASP A 511 -1.59 -13.38 -9.41
N LEU A 512 -1.73 -12.07 -9.64
CA LEU A 512 -1.80 -11.06 -8.58
C LEU A 512 -2.99 -11.31 -7.65
N GLN A 513 -4.17 -11.56 -8.21
CA GLN A 513 -5.38 -11.87 -7.43
C GLN A 513 -5.18 -13.12 -6.58
N ASP A 514 -4.78 -14.23 -7.20
CA ASP A 514 -4.58 -15.52 -6.52
C ASP A 514 -3.51 -15.42 -5.40
N THR A 515 -2.41 -14.68 -5.65
CA THR A 515 -1.33 -14.47 -4.69
C THR A 515 -1.78 -13.60 -3.52
N THR A 516 -2.46 -12.50 -3.81
CA THR A 516 -2.86 -11.53 -2.78
C THR A 516 -4.01 -12.04 -1.92
N ASP A 517 -4.94 -12.84 -2.45
CA ASP A 517 -6.00 -13.50 -1.67
C ASP A 517 -5.42 -14.48 -0.65
N ALA A 518 -4.41 -15.26 -1.05
CA ALA A 518 -3.70 -16.16 -0.14
C ALA A 518 -2.90 -15.36 0.93
N ASP A 519 -2.25 -14.27 0.53
CA ASP A 519 -1.46 -13.43 1.42
C ASP A 519 -2.31 -12.67 2.43
N LEU A 520 -3.52 -12.25 2.07
CA LEU A 520 -4.46 -11.61 3.00
C LEU A 520 -4.74 -12.48 4.22
N VAL A 521 -5.00 -13.76 4.00
CA VAL A 521 -5.23 -14.71 5.10
C VAL A 521 -3.97 -14.91 5.94
N ARG A 522 -2.80 -15.10 5.30
CA ARG A 522 -1.51 -15.31 5.97
C ARG A 522 -1.13 -14.12 6.85
N VAL A 523 -1.20 -12.92 6.32
CA VAL A 523 -0.85 -11.69 7.04
C VAL A 523 -1.75 -11.48 8.24
N ASN A 524 -3.07 -11.66 8.09
CA ASN A 524 -4.01 -11.50 9.18
C ASN A 524 -3.71 -12.48 10.33
N VAL A 525 -3.52 -13.75 10.03
CA VAL A 525 -3.22 -14.79 11.05
C VAL A 525 -1.91 -14.47 11.77
N ILE A 526 -0.86 -14.09 11.03
CA ILE A 526 0.47 -13.82 11.60
C ILE A 526 0.46 -12.52 12.40
N SER A 527 -0.19 -11.47 11.92
CA SER A 527 -0.31 -10.19 12.64
C SER A 527 -1.03 -10.36 13.96
N ILE A 528 -2.19 -11.01 13.95
CA ILE A 528 -2.98 -11.30 15.14
C ILE A 528 -2.17 -12.16 16.12
N GLY A 529 -1.52 -13.22 15.64
CA GLY A 529 -0.68 -14.11 16.44
C GLY A 529 0.50 -13.40 17.09
N ALA A 530 1.23 -12.58 16.32
CA ALA A 530 2.37 -11.82 16.80
C ALA A 530 1.96 -10.81 17.88
N ILE A 531 0.92 -10.03 17.64
CA ILE A 531 0.43 -9.03 18.59
C ILE A 531 -0.13 -9.70 19.84
N PHE A 532 -0.85 -10.82 19.69
CA PHE A 532 -1.32 -11.63 20.81
C PHE A 532 -0.17 -12.07 21.72
N LEU A 533 0.91 -12.61 21.15
CA LEU A 533 2.09 -13.05 21.90
C LEU A 533 2.79 -11.88 22.58
N ILE A 534 2.96 -10.75 21.90
CA ILE A 534 3.60 -9.57 22.48
C ILE A 534 2.80 -9.03 23.66
N ILE A 535 1.49 -8.88 23.52
CA ILE A 535 0.61 -8.42 24.61
C ILE A 535 0.65 -9.40 25.78
N MET A 536 0.67 -10.70 25.51
CA MET A 536 0.80 -11.75 26.54
C MET A 536 2.08 -11.60 27.33
N ILE A 537 3.20 -11.32 26.68
CA ILE A 537 4.50 -11.12 27.32
C ILE A 537 4.53 -9.81 28.14
N ILE A 538 4.02 -8.71 27.56
CA ILE A 538 4.01 -7.38 28.22
C ILE A 538 3.20 -7.41 29.51
N PHE A 539 1.99 -7.95 29.46
CA PHE A 539 1.07 -7.94 30.61
C PHE A 539 1.13 -9.20 31.47
N LYS A 540 1.90 -10.21 31.04
CA LYS A 540 1.99 -11.53 31.70
C LYS A 540 0.59 -12.10 31.99
N SER A 541 -0.27 -12.06 30.97
CA SER A 541 -1.69 -12.39 31.04
C SER A 541 -2.11 -13.18 29.81
N ILE A 542 -3.00 -14.15 29.98
CA ILE A 542 -3.59 -14.91 28.86
C ILE A 542 -4.91 -14.25 28.41
N SER A 543 -5.69 -13.67 29.31
CA SER A 543 -7.00 -13.10 28.98
C SER A 543 -6.92 -11.69 28.36
N LEU A 544 -5.93 -10.87 28.75
CA LEU A 544 -5.78 -9.53 28.20
C LEU A 544 -5.52 -9.52 26.69
N PRO A 545 -4.62 -10.36 26.13
CA PRO A 545 -4.47 -10.44 24.68
C PRO A 545 -5.78 -10.74 23.96
N ILE A 546 -6.57 -11.70 24.46
CA ILE A 546 -7.86 -12.07 23.85
C ILE A 546 -8.81 -10.87 23.82
N ILE A 547 -8.92 -10.14 24.95
CA ILE A 547 -9.82 -8.99 25.06
C ILE A 547 -9.34 -7.85 24.16
N LEU A 548 -8.05 -7.52 24.19
CA LEU A 548 -7.49 -6.40 23.43
C LEU A 548 -7.58 -6.65 21.93
N VAL A 549 -7.16 -7.82 21.47
CA VAL A 549 -7.25 -8.21 20.07
C VAL A 549 -8.71 -8.21 19.60
N ALA A 550 -9.65 -8.80 20.37
CA ALA A 550 -11.06 -8.81 19.98
C ALA A 550 -11.66 -7.39 19.85
N VAL A 551 -11.27 -6.44 20.70
CA VAL A 551 -11.72 -5.06 20.63
C VAL A 551 -11.15 -4.32 19.42
N ILE A 552 -9.88 -4.59 19.06
CA ILE A 552 -9.21 -3.96 17.94
C ILE A 552 -9.71 -4.56 16.62
N GLU A 553 -9.82 -5.89 16.53
CA GLU A 553 -10.39 -6.58 15.36
C GLU A 553 -11.82 -6.13 15.08
N PHE A 554 -12.63 -5.93 16.10
CA PHE A 554 -13.95 -5.32 15.95
C PHE A 554 -13.87 -3.94 15.28
N ALA A 555 -12.92 -3.09 15.66
CA ALA A 555 -12.74 -1.78 15.04
C ALA A 555 -12.32 -1.93 13.56
N ILE A 556 -11.47 -2.92 13.22
CA ILE A 556 -11.07 -3.24 11.85
C ILE A 556 -12.28 -3.73 11.05
N PHE A 557 -13.07 -4.67 11.57
CA PHE A 557 -14.28 -5.17 10.90
C PHE A 557 -15.29 -4.05 10.64
N VAL A 558 -15.51 -3.15 11.60
CA VAL A 558 -16.40 -1.98 11.39
C VAL A 558 -15.85 -1.10 10.27
N ASN A 559 -14.54 -0.84 10.25
CA ASN A 559 -13.90 -0.03 9.21
C ASN A 559 -14.04 -0.66 7.82
N MET A 560 -13.75 -1.95 7.70
CA MET A 560 -13.80 -2.69 6.44
C MET A 560 -15.23 -3.00 5.97
N ALA A 561 -16.22 -3.01 6.87
CA ALA A 561 -17.62 -3.21 6.51
C ALA A 561 -18.28 -1.98 5.87
N ILE A 562 -17.80 -0.78 6.15
CA ILE A 562 -18.42 0.46 5.64
C ILE A 562 -18.46 0.50 4.11
N PRO A 563 -17.40 0.16 3.34
CA PRO A 563 -17.44 0.12 1.88
C PRO A 563 -18.55 -0.79 1.34
N TYR A 564 -18.75 -1.97 1.93
CA TYR A 564 -19.84 -2.87 1.55
C TYR A 564 -21.22 -2.18 1.64
N TYR A 565 -21.49 -1.51 2.77
CA TYR A 565 -22.78 -0.81 2.96
C TYR A 565 -22.91 0.45 2.12
N GLN A 566 -21.81 0.99 1.61
CA GLN A 566 -21.79 2.12 0.67
C GLN A 566 -21.82 1.67 -0.81
N GLY A 567 -21.68 0.37 -1.09
CA GLY A 567 -21.59 -0.16 -2.46
C GLY A 567 -20.28 0.20 -3.17
N ILE A 568 -19.20 0.45 -2.41
CA ILE A 568 -17.88 0.83 -2.92
C ILE A 568 -16.96 -0.39 -2.93
N SER A 569 -16.27 -0.60 -4.04
CA SER A 569 -15.19 -1.59 -4.13
C SER A 569 -13.87 -0.99 -3.63
N LEU A 570 -12.99 -1.80 -3.06
CA LEU A 570 -11.68 -1.37 -2.57
C LEU A 570 -10.57 -1.90 -3.47
N PRO A 571 -9.50 -1.13 -3.71
CA PRO A 571 -8.31 -1.66 -4.37
C PRO A 571 -7.66 -2.74 -3.50
N PHE A 572 -7.14 -3.79 -4.12
CA PHE A 572 -6.56 -4.96 -3.44
C PHE A 572 -5.47 -4.59 -2.42
N VAL A 573 -4.59 -3.63 -2.74
CA VAL A 573 -3.53 -3.18 -1.84
C VAL A 573 -4.10 -2.64 -0.52
N ALA A 574 -5.21 -1.88 -0.59
CA ALA A 574 -5.83 -1.29 0.59
C ALA A 574 -6.36 -2.36 1.55
N SER A 575 -6.99 -3.41 1.03
CA SER A 575 -7.57 -4.49 1.85
C SER A 575 -6.51 -5.31 2.58
N ILE A 576 -5.38 -5.59 1.94
CA ILE A 576 -4.29 -6.39 2.52
C ILE A 576 -3.55 -5.59 3.61
N VAL A 577 -3.25 -4.35 3.30
CA VAL A 577 -2.37 -3.51 4.14
C VAL A 577 -3.09 -2.99 5.38
N ILE A 578 -4.41 -2.70 5.27
CA ILE A 578 -5.16 -2.04 6.35
C ILE A 578 -5.22 -2.88 7.63
N GLY A 579 -5.43 -4.20 7.51
CA GLY A 579 -5.52 -5.10 8.67
C GLY A 579 -4.27 -5.03 9.54
N ALA A 580 -3.11 -5.22 8.96
CA ALA A 580 -1.82 -5.21 9.67
C ALA A 580 -1.46 -3.82 10.19
N ILE A 581 -1.66 -2.76 9.38
CA ILE A 581 -1.32 -1.38 9.77
C ILE A 581 -2.26 -0.87 10.85
N GLN A 582 -3.57 -1.02 10.69
CA GLN A 582 -4.54 -0.55 11.69
C GLN A 582 -4.36 -1.31 13.02
N LEU A 583 -4.17 -2.63 12.95
CA LEU A 583 -3.89 -3.44 14.14
C LEU A 583 -2.61 -2.96 14.85
N GLY A 584 -1.52 -2.76 14.12
CA GLY A 584 -0.24 -2.29 14.67
C GLY A 584 -0.28 -0.88 15.23
N ALA A 585 -0.93 0.06 14.53
CA ALA A 585 -0.94 1.48 14.88
C ALA A 585 -1.96 1.84 15.97
N THR A 586 -3.02 1.05 16.16
CA THR A 586 -4.09 1.40 17.12
C THR A 586 -4.11 0.58 18.40
N VAL A 587 -3.34 -0.51 18.45
CA VAL A 587 -3.17 -1.31 19.67
C VAL A 587 -2.58 -0.49 20.81
N ASP A 588 -1.82 0.55 20.51
CA ASP A 588 -1.17 1.44 21.45
C ASP A 588 -2.18 2.17 22.37
N TYR A 589 -3.35 2.54 21.86
CA TYR A 589 -4.43 3.13 22.64
C TYR A 589 -4.93 2.17 23.71
N ALA A 590 -5.10 0.91 23.33
CA ALA A 590 -5.55 -0.14 24.23
C ALA A 590 -4.47 -0.50 25.27
N ILE A 591 -3.21 -0.58 24.87
CA ILE A 591 -2.07 -0.82 25.78
C ILE A 591 -1.93 0.30 26.81
N LEU A 592 -2.08 1.56 26.40
CA LEU A 592 -1.99 2.72 27.29
C LEU A 592 -3.06 2.64 28.39
N MET A 593 -4.32 2.43 28.01
CA MET A 593 -5.43 2.32 28.97
C MET A 593 -5.26 1.11 29.89
N THR A 594 -4.86 -0.04 29.33
CA THR A 594 -4.62 -1.29 30.08
C THR A 594 -3.52 -1.13 31.12
N THR A 595 -2.42 -0.50 30.75
CA THR A 595 -1.27 -0.25 31.65
C THR A 595 -1.68 0.61 32.83
N ARG A 596 -2.47 1.66 32.59
CA ARG A 596 -3.00 2.53 33.67
C ARG A 596 -3.99 1.78 34.54
N TYR A 597 -4.89 0.97 33.94
CA TYR A 597 -5.83 0.14 34.69
C TYR A 597 -5.10 -0.87 35.59
N GLN A 598 -4.12 -1.58 35.06
CA GLN A 598 -3.27 -2.52 35.82
C GLN A 598 -2.59 -1.82 37.01
N ARG A 599 -2.00 -0.64 36.81
CA ARG A 599 -1.35 0.15 37.85
C ARG A 599 -2.30 0.52 38.99
N GLU A 600 -3.52 0.97 38.68
CA GLU A 600 -4.52 1.33 39.70
C GLU A 600 -5.03 0.10 40.46
N ARG A 601 -5.16 -1.06 39.77
CA ARG A 601 -5.49 -2.33 40.41
C ARG A 601 -4.36 -2.81 41.34
N GLN A 602 -3.11 -2.63 40.97
CA GLN A 602 -1.94 -2.91 41.82
C GLN A 602 -1.91 -2.03 43.07
N HIS A 603 -2.35 -0.77 43.00
CA HIS A 603 -2.50 0.12 44.15
C HIS A 603 -3.70 -0.23 45.02
N GLY A 604 -4.39 -1.31 44.74
CA GLY A 604 -5.46 -1.85 45.57
C GLY A 604 -6.84 -1.21 45.39
N LYS A 605 -7.04 -0.40 44.34
CA LYS A 605 -8.35 0.20 44.05
C LYS A 605 -9.33 -0.85 43.55
N ASN A 606 -10.63 -0.65 43.79
CA ASN A 606 -11.67 -1.50 43.26
C ASN A 606 -11.77 -1.34 41.71
N LYS A 607 -12.47 -2.25 41.05
CA LYS A 607 -12.53 -2.27 39.56
C LYS A 607 -13.14 -0.99 38.98
N MET A 608 -14.21 -0.46 39.52
CA MET A 608 -14.88 0.75 39.05
C MET A 608 -14.01 2.00 39.25
N GLU A 609 -13.37 2.13 40.38
CA GLU A 609 -12.46 3.23 40.67
C GLU A 609 -11.21 3.18 39.79
N ALA A 610 -10.61 1.99 39.64
CA ALA A 610 -9.44 1.80 38.83
C ALA A 610 -9.70 2.13 37.37
N ILE A 611 -10.80 1.65 36.78
CA ILE A 611 -11.15 1.95 35.40
C ILE A 611 -11.51 3.43 35.20
N SER A 612 -12.21 4.06 36.14
CA SER A 612 -12.57 5.48 36.04
C SER A 612 -11.31 6.35 36.01
N ILE A 613 -10.29 6.05 36.83
CA ILE A 613 -9.03 6.79 36.86
C ILE A 613 -8.23 6.51 35.60
N ALA A 614 -8.10 5.23 35.19
CA ALA A 614 -7.38 4.85 34.00
C ALA A 614 -7.98 5.51 32.75
N HIS A 615 -9.30 5.47 32.60
CA HIS A 615 -10.01 6.06 31.48
C HIS A 615 -9.84 7.59 31.44
N LYS A 616 -10.13 8.27 32.56
CA LYS A 616 -9.99 9.73 32.67
C LYS A 616 -8.59 10.22 32.34
N THR A 617 -7.55 9.49 32.75
CA THR A 617 -6.15 9.89 32.53
C THR A 617 -5.62 9.50 31.18
N SER A 618 -6.17 8.47 30.51
CA SER A 618 -5.76 8.03 29.17
C SER A 618 -6.51 8.75 28.05
N MET A 619 -7.77 9.14 28.30
CA MET A 619 -8.66 9.72 27.28
C MET A 619 -8.06 10.92 26.52
N PRO A 620 -7.45 11.94 27.16
CA PRO A 620 -6.87 13.06 26.43
C PRO A 620 -5.75 12.63 25.47
N SER A 621 -4.88 11.71 25.91
CA SER A 621 -3.79 11.20 25.08
C SER A 621 -4.32 10.38 23.89
N ILE A 622 -5.31 9.51 24.10
CA ILE A 622 -5.93 8.70 23.05
C ILE A 622 -6.64 9.58 22.01
N ILE A 623 -7.36 10.62 22.46
CA ILE A 623 -8.03 11.57 21.56
C ILE A 623 -7.01 12.36 20.74
N SER A 624 -5.98 12.89 21.38
CA SER A 624 -4.93 13.64 20.72
C SER A 624 -4.24 12.80 19.63
N SER A 625 -3.88 11.57 19.98
CA SER A 625 -3.25 10.61 19.08
C SER A 625 -4.16 10.21 17.92
N GLY A 626 -5.39 9.77 18.20
CA GLY A 626 -6.35 9.38 17.16
C GLY A 626 -6.67 10.51 16.18
N LEU A 627 -6.84 11.74 16.70
CA LEU A 627 -7.07 12.91 15.85
C LEU A 627 -5.84 13.30 15.03
N SER A 628 -4.63 13.15 15.57
CA SER A 628 -3.40 13.45 14.86
C SER A 628 -3.16 12.43 13.72
N PHE A 629 -3.42 11.15 13.98
CA PHE A 629 -3.33 10.12 12.95
C PHE A 629 -4.41 10.31 11.85
N PHE A 630 -5.64 10.63 12.25
CA PHE A 630 -6.69 11.04 11.33
C PHE A 630 -6.27 12.21 10.45
N ALA A 631 -5.73 13.27 11.06
CA ALA A 631 -5.33 14.49 10.33
C ALA A 631 -4.22 14.23 9.32
N ALA A 632 -3.23 13.40 9.68
CA ALA A 632 -2.13 13.05 8.79
C ALA A 632 -2.61 12.31 7.54
N THR A 633 -3.61 11.43 7.66
CA THR A 633 -4.08 10.57 6.56
C THR A 633 -5.27 11.18 5.81
N PHE A 634 -6.18 11.86 6.49
CA PHE A 634 -7.41 12.41 5.89
C PHE A 634 -7.14 13.43 4.77
N GLY A 635 -6.17 14.33 4.96
CA GLY A 635 -5.84 15.32 3.93
C GLY A 635 -5.34 14.70 2.64
N VAL A 636 -4.54 13.63 2.75
CA VAL A 636 -4.04 12.88 1.59
C VAL A 636 -5.20 12.15 0.91
N SER A 637 -6.11 11.53 1.67
CA SER A 637 -7.27 10.84 1.11
C SER A 637 -8.20 11.75 0.29
N CYS A 638 -8.25 13.05 0.64
CA CYS A 638 -9.06 14.02 -0.10
C CYS A 638 -8.36 14.60 -1.34
N TYR A 639 -7.03 14.55 -1.40
CA TYR A 639 -6.24 15.18 -2.44
C TYR A 639 -5.74 14.20 -3.50
N SER A 640 -5.46 12.94 -3.13
CA SER A 640 -4.88 11.95 -4.02
C SER A 640 -5.78 11.63 -5.20
N GLN A 641 -5.21 11.72 -6.41
CA GLN A 641 -5.82 11.27 -7.65
C GLN A 641 -5.56 9.77 -7.91
N VAL A 642 -4.55 9.20 -7.27
CA VAL A 642 -4.30 7.74 -7.30
C VAL A 642 -5.21 7.07 -6.29
N GLU A 643 -6.26 6.39 -6.74
CA GLU A 643 -7.28 5.82 -5.84
C GLU A 643 -6.69 4.80 -4.85
N MET A 644 -5.67 4.05 -5.23
CA MET A 644 -5.00 3.13 -4.31
C MET A 644 -4.46 3.85 -3.07
N ILE A 645 -3.76 4.97 -3.23
CA ILE A 645 -3.22 5.78 -2.13
C ILE A 645 -4.37 6.45 -1.37
N GLY A 646 -5.32 7.05 -2.09
CA GLY A 646 -6.51 7.70 -1.53
C GLY A 646 -7.35 6.75 -0.67
N SER A 647 -7.61 5.54 -1.15
CA SER A 647 -8.37 4.50 -0.44
C SER A 647 -7.65 4.01 0.82
N ILE A 648 -6.35 3.74 0.75
CA ILE A 648 -5.55 3.36 1.93
C ILE A 648 -5.62 4.48 2.97
N CYS A 649 -5.39 5.73 2.58
CA CYS A 649 -5.43 6.87 3.49
C CYS A 649 -6.85 7.10 4.07
N THR A 650 -7.91 6.89 3.29
CA THR A 650 -9.31 6.95 3.75
C THR A 650 -9.60 5.90 4.81
N LEU A 651 -9.21 4.65 4.55
CA LEU A 651 -9.38 3.54 5.49
C LEU A 651 -8.59 3.78 6.78
N LEU A 652 -7.37 4.30 6.68
CA LEU A 652 -6.53 4.62 7.84
C LEU A 652 -7.09 5.78 8.65
N ALA A 653 -7.52 6.87 8.00
CA ALA A 653 -8.14 8.01 8.66
C ALA A 653 -9.41 7.59 9.42
N ARG A 654 -10.31 6.91 8.73
CA ARG A 654 -11.54 6.38 9.32
C ARG A 654 -11.25 5.35 10.41
N GLY A 655 -10.30 4.45 10.16
CA GLY A 655 -9.85 3.43 11.10
C GLY A 655 -9.28 4.03 12.39
N ALA A 656 -8.54 5.14 12.33
CA ALA A 656 -8.04 5.85 13.50
C ALA A 656 -9.19 6.36 14.40
N ILE A 657 -10.21 6.98 13.81
CA ILE A 657 -11.38 7.46 14.55
C ILE A 657 -12.21 6.31 15.14
N ILE A 658 -12.47 5.27 14.33
CA ILE A 658 -13.23 4.10 14.80
C ILE A 658 -12.48 3.41 15.94
N SER A 659 -11.18 3.16 15.81
CA SER A 659 -10.38 2.52 16.86
C SER A 659 -10.31 3.38 18.11
N MET A 660 -10.15 4.70 17.99
CA MET A 660 -10.20 5.63 19.10
C MET A 660 -11.54 5.53 19.86
N VAL A 661 -12.66 5.56 19.12
CA VAL A 661 -14.01 5.44 19.72
C VAL A 661 -14.20 4.08 20.38
N VAL A 662 -13.85 3.00 19.69
CA VAL A 662 -13.97 1.64 20.20
C VAL A 662 -13.15 1.45 21.48
N VAL A 663 -11.92 1.92 21.52
CA VAL A 663 -11.07 1.84 22.73
C VAL A 663 -11.62 2.68 23.86
N LEU A 664 -12.14 3.89 23.60
CA LEU A 664 -12.68 4.75 24.65
C LEU A 664 -14.01 4.23 25.21
N PHE A 665 -14.87 3.62 24.41
CA PHE A 665 -16.22 3.24 24.86
C PHE A 665 -16.34 1.74 25.20
N ILE A 666 -15.76 0.85 24.40
CA ILE A 666 -15.95 -0.59 24.51
C ILE A 666 -14.90 -1.22 25.44
N LEU A 667 -13.62 -0.83 25.34
CA LEU A 667 -12.57 -1.45 26.15
C LEU A 667 -12.80 -1.30 27.67
N PRO A 668 -13.24 -0.13 28.23
CA PRO A 668 -13.62 -0.03 29.64
C PRO A 668 -14.75 -0.96 30.05
N ALA A 669 -15.72 -1.17 29.14
CA ALA A 669 -16.83 -2.09 29.39
C ALA A 669 -16.35 -3.54 29.47
N MET A 670 -15.43 -3.94 28.58
CA MET A 670 -14.80 -5.27 28.62
C MET A 670 -14.01 -5.48 29.92
N PHE A 671 -13.26 -4.49 30.39
CA PHE A 671 -12.56 -4.58 31.67
C PHE A 671 -13.52 -4.72 32.85
N MET A 672 -14.66 -4.02 32.84
CA MET A 672 -15.66 -4.16 33.88
C MET A 672 -16.31 -5.53 33.96
N ILE A 673 -16.54 -6.16 32.81
CA ILE A 673 -17.14 -7.52 32.72
C ILE A 673 -16.12 -8.58 33.09
N PHE A 674 -14.94 -8.52 32.48
CA PHE A 674 -13.92 -9.56 32.58
C PHE A 674 -12.87 -9.33 33.66
N ASP A 675 -13.04 -8.31 34.56
CA ASP A 675 -12.08 -7.99 35.64
C ASP A 675 -11.66 -9.21 36.47
N LYS A 676 -12.63 -10.06 36.86
CA LYS A 676 -12.34 -11.28 37.63
C LYS A 676 -11.46 -12.26 36.86
N LEU A 677 -11.75 -12.45 35.58
CA LEU A 677 -10.94 -13.31 34.69
C LEU A 677 -9.53 -12.75 34.52
N ILE A 678 -9.42 -11.45 34.25
CA ILE A 678 -8.13 -10.74 34.10
C ILE A 678 -7.27 -10.91 35.35
N CYS A 679 -7.86 -10.68 36.54
CA CYS A 679 -7.13 -10.80 37.80
C CYS A 679 -6.63 -12.23 38.10
N VAL A 680 -7.36 -13.25 37.69
CA VAL A 680 -6.98 -14.67 37.89
C VAL A 680 -5.91 -15.14 36.90
N THR A 681 -6.00 -14.70 35.65
CA THR A 681 -5.13 -15.16 34.57
C THR A 681 -3.89 -14.29 34.35
N SER A 682 -3.71 -13.22 35.14
CA SER A 682 -2.59 -12.29 34.98
C SER A 682 -1.67 -12.33 36.21
N ILE A 683 -0.36 -12.48 35.96
CA ILE A 683 0.65 -12.50 37.04
C ILE A 683 0.88 -11.08 37.57
N GLY A 684 0.69 -10.88 38.86
CA GLY A 684 0.98 -9.59 39.52
C GLY A 684 0.00 -8.46 39.17
N PHE A 685 -1.21 -8.78 38.66
CA PHE A 685 -2.23 -7.77 38.34
C PHE A 685 -2.84 -7.14 39.60
N LEU A 686 -2.98 -7.91 40.68
CA LEU A 686 -3.32 -7.41 42.02
C LEU A 686 -2.05 -7.35 42.84
N GLY A 687 -1.78 -6.24 43.55
CA GLY A 687 -0.66 -6.12 44.49
C GLY A 687 -0.69 -7.23 45.57
N ASP A 688 0.49 -7.65 46.03
CA ASP A 688 0.72 -8.85 46.86
C ASP A 688 -0.23 -9.07 48.08
N LYS A 689 -0.82 -8.00 48.61
CA LYS A 689 -1.75 -8.08 49.74
C LYS A 689 -3.20 -8.50 49.40
N LYS A 690 -3.56 -8.53 48.12
CA LYS A 690 -4.94 -8.88 47.68
C LYS A 690 -5.03 -10.19 46.87
N ALA A 691 -3.92 -10.70 46.33
CA ALA A 691 -3.88 -12.02 45.68
C ALA A 691 -4.30 -13.14 46.63
N ALA A 692 -4.07 -13.00 47.91
CA ALA A 692 -4.49 -13.95 48.95
C ALA A 692 -6.00 -13.91 49.26
N LYS A 693 -6.75 -12.83 48.90
CA LYS A 693 -8.21 -12.71 49.14
C LYS A 693 -9.08 -12.99 47.94
N ALA A 694 -8.48 -13.14 46.71
CA ALA A 694 -9.21 -13.42 45.48
C ALA A 694 -9.18 -14.93 45.10
N LYS A 695 -8.37 -15.72 45.80
CA LYS A 695 -8.44 -17.19 45.84
C LYS A 695 -9.42 -17.61 46.96
#